data_49a5deef539fd36cfdd914c929521b3c
#
_entry.id   49a5deef539fd36cfdd914c929521b3c
#
_cell.length_a   1.000
_cell.length_b   1.000
_cell.length_c   1.000
_cell.angle_alpha   90.00
_cell.angle_beta   90.00
_cell.angle_gamma   90.00
#
_symmetry.space_group_name_H-M   'P 1'
#
loop_
_entity.id
_entity.type
_entity.pdbx_description
1 polymer ?
#
loop_
_entity_poly.entity_id
_entity_poly.type
_entity_poly.pdbx_seq_one_letter_code
_entity_poly.pdbx_strand_id
1 'polypeptide(L)'
;MSQSASGVRADAGAVLEARDSSPSRGPSRVTHGVSIPQERIRTVVVEDHEGIARLVANRIATLIRERQAASEQAVLGLATGSTPIGVYRELIRMHREEGLSFSNVVTFNLDEYYPMAPDSVHSYHRFMWENLFEHIDIPRENVHIPPGDVPRERVDEECRRYEDEINRVGGIDFQILGIGKTGHIGFNEPGSGSESRTRMVTLDAVTRRDAAADFFGEEYVPREAITMGVATILEAREIAILATGEHKAFIVRRAVEGDVDVEVAATFLQRHTNTTFYVDRAAGAELTRIKTPWLIDEVVWSPELCVRAVVWLSEVTGKAILHLTQREYAEHKMSSLVARYGSPGAVNGEVFNTLGAKIRGKSKLPKGLKTICFSPHPDDDVISMGGILRKFVENGNDVTVAYMTSGNIAVFDHDVRRYADFIDRLGREGHGDEKSARKLAKKIYDFFDRKKPGDVDIPEVLDVKRIIRETEAISGIETVGLPASKARFLNLPFYQTGKVRKDPIGPADVAIVRALLEEIQPDLIFVAGDLSDPHGTHRMCKEAVEAALDEVYGMNRSEKQAPERSGGAADGRTEQAPERSGGASNKKSQASGRQSRPEVWLYRGAWQEWPVTEATFLVPMSQEELRLKIQAIFKHQSQKDSAPFPGSDDREFWQRVESRNKDTAATLDRLGLAEYFAMEAYVVE
;
A
#
# COMPACT_ATOMS: atom_id res chain seq x y z
N MET A 1 -62.39 -0.41 24.76
CA MET A 1 -63.51 -0.05 23.85
C MET A 1 -62.88 -0.05 22.49
N SER A 2 -62.94 -1.08 21.83
CA SER A 2 -63.94 -1.68 20.92
C SER A 2 -63.90 -1.05 19.53
N GLN A 3 -63.43 -1.88 18.60
CA GLN A 3 -64.04 -2.25 17.33
C GLN A 3 -63.90 -1.24 16.18
N SER A 4 -63.68 -1.55 14.92
CA SER A 4 -63.91 -2.82 14.22
C SER A 4 -63.31 -2.71 12.80
N ALA A 5 -63.05 -3.86 12.20
CA ALA A 5 -62.61 -4.13 10.84
C ALA A 5 -63.68 -3.92 9.76
N SER A 6 -63.22 -3.70 8.51
CA SER A 6 -63.79 -4.26 7.24
C SER A 6 -62.83 -3.80 6.13
N GLY A 7 -62.26 -4.53 5.24
CA GLY A 7 -62.63 -5.73 4.52
C GLY A 7 -63.33 -5.42 3.22
N VAL A 8 -62.63 -5.23 2.07
CA VAL A 8 -63.17 -5.48 0.72
C VAL A 8 -62.05 -5.99 -0.20
N ARG A 9 -62.45 -7.05 -0.93
CA ARG A 9 -61.67 -7.84 -1.89
C ARG A 9 -61.59 -7.21 -3.28
N ALA A 10 -60.46 -7.52 -3.93
CA ALA A 10 -60.24 -7.97 -5.31
C ALA A 10 -61.01 -7.33 -6.46
N ASP A 11 -60.28 -6.90 -7.49
CA ASP A 11 -60.54 -7.44 -8.83
C ASP A 11 -59.28 -7.49 -9.70
N ALA A 12 -59.22 -8.52 -10.54
CA ALA A 12 -58.10 -8.87 -11.40
C ALA A 12 -58.33 -8.25 -12.81
N GLY A 13 -57.26 -7.96 -13.50
CA GLY A 13 -57.36 -7.84 -14.94
C GLY A 13 -56.32 -7.04 -15.68
N ALA A 14 -55.61 -7.76 -16.50
CA ALA A 14 -54.94 -7.39 -17.75
C ALA A 14 -53.43 -7.26 -17.76
N VAL A 15 -52.83 -8.37 -18.13
CA VAL A 15 -51.47 -8.52 -18.67
C VAL A 15 -51.40 -7.82 -20.03
N LEU A 16 -50.48 -6.87 -20.18
CA LEU A 16 -49.99 -6.40 -21.48
C LEU A 16 -48.54 -6.84 -21.62
N GLU A 17 -48.31 -7.83 -22.46
CA GLU A 17 -46.99 -8.25 -22.92
C GLU A 17 -46.33 -7.12 -23.71
N ALA A 18 -45.25 -6.53 -23.15
CA ALA A 18 -44.30 -5.75 -23.91
C ALA A 18 -43.16 -6.67 -24.34
N ARG A 19 -43.05 -6.89 -25.65
CA ARG A 19 -41.94 -7.63 -26.27
C ARG A 19 -40.64 -6.87 -26.06
N ASP A 20 -39.78 -7.46 -25.25
CA ASP A 20 -38.40 -7.03 -25.04
C ASP A 20 -37.52 -7.52 -26.21
N SER A 21 -37.01 -6.58 -27.03
CA SER A 21 -36.04 -6.81 -28.08
C SER A 21 -34.68 -6.33 -27.63
N SER A 22 -34.08 -7.04 -26.67
CA SER A 22 -32.65 -6.84 -26.29
C SER A 22 -31.76 -7.78 -27.10
N PRO A 23 -30.58 -7.34 -27.57
CA PRO A 23 -29.66 -8.21 -28.30
C PRO A 23 -29.10 -9.30 -27.37
N SER A 24 -29.11 -10.52 -27.88
CA SER A 24 -28.69 -11.75 -27.22
C SER A 24 -27.30 -11.63 -26.63
N ARG A 25 -27.22 -11.59 -25.30
CA ARG A 25 -25.98 -11.85 -24.56
C ARG A 25 -25.55 -13.29 -24.82
N GLY A 26 -24.33 -13.50 -25.27
CA GLY A 26 -23.68 -14.80 -25.36
C GLY A 26 -23.73 -15.52 -23.99
N PRO A 27 -23.78 -16.83 -23.94
CA PRO A 27 -24.00 -17.57 -22.70
C PRO A 27 -22.86 -17.32 -21.70
N SER A 28 -23.20 -16.66 -20.58
CA SER A 28 -22.35 -16.68 -19.39
C SER A 28 -22.21 -18.15 -18.96
N ARG A 29 -21.01 -18.69 -18.99
CA ARG A 29 -20.74 -20.05 -18.48
C ARG A 29 -20.95 -20.06 -16.96
N VAL A 30 -22.16 -20.34 -16.55
CA VAL A 30 -22.46 -20.69 -15.15
C VAL A 30 -22.10 -22.17 -14.99
N THR A 31 -21.04 -22.45 -14.26
CA THR A 31 -20.75 -23.82 -13.81
C THR A 31 -21.09 -23.88 -12.32
N HIS A 32 -22.13 -24.63 -11.99
CA HIS A 32 -22.53 -24.96 -10.60
C HIS A 32 -22.65 -23.78 -9.63
N GLY A 33 -23.29 -22.68 -10.06
CA GLY A 33 -23.58 -21.54 -9.20
C GLY A 33 -22.42 -20.56 -8.97
N VAL A 34 -21.21 -20.84 -9.46
CA VAL A 34 -20.08 -19.94 -9.40
C VAL A 34 -19.96 -19.18 -10.72
N SER A 35 -20.20 -17.87 -10.69
CA SER A 35 -19.90 -16.98 -11.81
C SER A 35 -18.40 -16.67 -11.80
N ILE A 36 -17.71 -16.92 -12.93
CA ILE A 36 -16.28 -16.58 -13.09
C ILE A 36 -16.23 -15.23 -13.80
N PRO A 37 -15.80 -14.15 -13.10
CA PRO A 37 -15.63 -12.86 -13.72
C PRO A 37 -14.57 -12.94 -14.81
N GLN A 38 -14.81 -12.30 -15.97
CA GLN A 38 -13.79 -12.10 -17.00
C GLN A 38 -13.31 -10.67 -16.95
N GLU A 39 -12.01 -10.45 -17.16
CA GLU A 39 -11.47 -9.13 -17.33
C GLU A 39 -12.12 -8.45 -18.53
N ARG A 40 -12.80 -7.31 -18.31
CA ARG A 40 -13.55 -6.57 -19.32
C ARG A 40 -12.75 -5.42 -19.91
N ILE A 41 -11.55 -5.21 -19.37
CA ILE A 41 -10.62 -4.18 -19.78
C ILE A 41 -9.21 -4.76 -19.75
N ARG A 42 -8.38 -4.36 -20.68
CA ARG A 42 -6.99 -4.81 -20.76
C ARG A 42 -6.25 -4.47 -19.47
N THR A 43 -5.63 -5.45 -18.83
CA THR A 43 -4.86 -5.27 -17.60
C THR A 43 -3.48 -5.87 -17.72
N VAL A 44 -2.46 -5.06 -17.49
CA VAL A 44 -1.04 -5.44 -17.45
C VAL A 44 -0.58 -5.45 -16.01
N VAL A 45 -0.16 -6.64 -15.54
CA VAL A 45 0.40 -6.81 -14.20
C VAL A 45 1.91 -6.91 -14.32
N VAL A 46 2.61 -6.07 -13.58
CA VAL A 46 4.07 -6.05 -13.49
C VAL A 46 4.52 -6.35 -12.06
N GLU A 47 5.80 -6.56 -11.85
CA GLU A 47 6.31 -6.93 -10.53
C GLU A 47 6.13 -5.80 -9.51
N ASP A 48 6.48 -4.57 -9.91
CA ASP A 48 6.56 -3.42 -9.03
C ASP A 48 6.11 -2.11 -9.71
N HIS A 49 6.05 -1.04 -8.92
CA HIS A 49 5.68 0.30 -9.38
C HIS A 49 6.68 0.90 -10.39
N GLU A 50 7.96 0.51 -10.34
CA GLU A 50 8.96 0.97 -11.30
C GLU A 50 8.73 0.36 -12.69
N GLY A 51 8.29 -0.90 -12.73
CA GLY A 51 7.87 -1.53 -13.97
C GLY A 51 6.71 -0.79 -14.64
N ILE A 52 5.71 -0.34 -13.85
CA ILE A 52 4.62 0.52 -14.34
C ILE A 52 5.19 1.82 -14.89
N ALA A 53 6.05 2.49 -14.12
CA ALA A 53 6.63 3.78 -14.48
C ALA A 53 7.38 3.70 -15.83
N ARG A 54 8.24 2.70 -15.99
CA ARG A 54 9.01 2.48 -17.23
C ARG A 54 8.11 2.20 -18.44
N LEU A 55 7.10 1.35 -18.29
CA LEU A 55 6.19 0.99 -19.40
C LEU A 55 5.40 2.21 -19.87
N VAL A 56 4.81 2.96 -18.94
CA VAL A 56 3.97 4.12 -19.27
C VAL A 56 4.80 5.29 -19.78
N ALA A 57 5.96 5.59 -19.17
CA ALA A 57 6.87 6.63 -19.66
C ALA A 57 7.41 6.33 -21.06
N ASN A 58 7.77 5.08 -21.35
CA ASN A 58 8.19 4.67 -22.69
C ASN A 58 7.08 4.85 -23.73
N ARG A 59 5.82 4.55 -23.38
CA ARG A 59 4.68 4.76 -24.29
C ARG A 59 4.47 6.24 -24.59
N ILE A 60 4.52 7.10 -23.56
CA ILE A 60 4.43 8.56 -23.70
C ILE A 60 5.60 9.10 -24.53
N ALA A 61 6.84 8.69 -24.26
CA ALA A 61 8.00 9.11 -25.01
C ALA A 61 7.91 8.72 -26.51
N THR A 62 7.37 7.54 -26.79
CA THR A 62 7.11 7.09 -28.16
C THR A 62 6.09 8.00 -28.84
N LEU A 63 4.97 8.30 -28.18
CA LEU A 63 3.95 9.21 -28.71
C LEU A 63 4.52 10.61 -29.00
N ILE A 64 5.30 11.17 -28.06
CA ILE A 64 5.93 12.49 -28.23
C ILE A 64 6.82 12.50 -29.47
N ARG A 65 7.68 11.47 -29.65
CA ARG A 65 8.58 11.36 -30.81
C ARG A 65 7.81 11.17 -32.13
N GLU A 66 6.73 10.37 -32.10
CA GLU A 66 5.85 10.16 -33.27
C GLU A 66 5.21 11.48 -33.72
N ARG A 67 4.65 12.25 -32.80
CA ARG A 67 4.03 13.55 -33.05
C ARG A 67 5.06 14.58 -33.52
N GLN A 68 6.23 14.60 -32.90
CA GLN A 68 7.32 15.49 -33.28
C GLN A 68 7.79 15.20 -34.71
N ALA A 69 7.94 13.94 -35.09
CA ALA A 69 8.30 13.53 -36.44
C ALA A 69 7.25 13.94 -37.49
N ALA A 70 5.95 13.97 -37.07
CA ALA A 70 4.87 14.46 -37.92
C ALA A 70 4.72 16.00 -37.92
N SER A 71 5.52 16.73 -37.15
CA SER A 71 5.37 18.17 -36.88
C SER A 71 4.01 18.52 -36.23
N GLU A 72 3.51 17.63 -35.40
CA GLU A 72 2.25 17.77 -34.65
C GLU A 72 2.54 17.93 -33.16
N GLN A 73 1.53 18.44 -32.41
CA GLN A 73 1.57 18.49 -30.97
C GLN A 73 1.17 17.13 -30.38
N ALA A 74 1.82 16.73 -29.28
CA ALA A 74 1.41 15.62 -28.45
C ALA A 74 0.60 16.18 -27.27
N VAL A 75 -0.65 15.77 -27.12
CA VAL A 75 -1.56 16.27 -26.07
C VAL A 75 -1.68 15.23 -24.97
N LEU A 76 -1.20 15.56 -23.77
CA LEU A 76 -1.17 14.65 -22.63
C LEU A 76 -2.16 15.08 -21.54
N GLY A 77 -3.00 14.16 -21.08
CA GLY A 77 -3.78 14.29 -19.87
C GLY A 77 -3.00 13.76 -18.68
N LEU A 78 -2.81 14.57 -17.65
CA LEU A 78 -1.94 14.25 -16.51
C LEU A 78 -2.73 14.17 -15.19
N ALA A 79 -2.28 13.30 -14.30
CA ALA A 79 -2.82 13.09 -12.98
C ALA A 79 -1.84 13.55 -11.88
N THR A 80 -2.36 13.88 -10.71
CA THR A 80 -1.58 14.14 -9.50
C THR A 80 -1.59 12.95 -8.54
N GLY A 81 -0.92 13.06 -7.41
CA GLY A 81 -0.81 12.02 -6.40
C GLY A 81 0.48 11.18 -6.50
N SER A 82 0.64 10.21 -5.62
CA SER A 82 1.88 9.43 -5.49
C SER A 82 2.13 8.46 -6.64
N THR A 83 1.09 7.88 -7.23
CA THR A 83 1.21 6.83 -8.26
C THR A 83 1.90 7.31 -9.55
N PRO A 84 1.56 8.46 -10.16
CA PRO A 84 2.19 8.92 -11.41
C PRO A 84 3.60 9.50 -11.22
N ILE A 85 4.08 9.77 -9.99
CA ILE A 85 5.41 10.35 -9.75
C ILE A 85 6.53 9.51 -10.39
N GLY A 86 6.42 8.19 -10.33
CA GLY A 86 7.39 7.29 -10.96
C GLY A 86 7.49 7.52 -12.47
N VAL A 87 6.34 7.71 -13.12
CA VAL A 87 6.28 8.03 -14.56
C VAL A 87 6.94 9.38 -14.86
N TYR A 88 6.67 10.40 -14.05
CA TYR A 88 7.27 11.73 -14.21
C TYR A 88 8.78 11.72 -14.02
N ARG A 89 9.28 10.99 -13.02
CA ARG A 89 10.73 10.82 -12.82
C ARG A 89 11.41 10.15 -14.02
N GLU A 90 10.77 9.14 -14.59
CA GLU A 90 11.30 8.45 -15.76
C GLU A 90 11.27 9.34 -17.01
N LEU A 91 10.23 10.13 -17.22
CA LEU A 91 10.16 11.13 -18.30
C LEU A 91 11.24 12.21 -18.14
N ILE A 92 11.50 12.69 -16.91
CA ILE A 92 12.58 13.63 -16.61
C ILE A 92 13.95 13.00 -16.91
N ARG A 93 14.15 11.73 -16.54
CA ARG A 93 15.38 10.99 -16.86
C ARG A 93 15.58 10.90 -18.38
N MET A 94 14.53 10.52 -19.12
CA MET A 94 14.58 10.44 -20.58
C MET A 94 14.86 11.81 -21.22
N HIS A 95 14.32 12.90 -20.66
CA HIS A 95 14.63 14.25 -21.11
C HIS A 95 16.11 14.58 -20.92
N ARG A 96 16.66 14.32 -19.74
CA ARG A 96 18.05 14.70 -19.37
C ARG A 96 19.11 13.80 -20.02
N GLU A 97 18.82 12.50 -20.12
CA GLU A 97 19.80 11.49 -20.51
C GLU A 97 19.62 11.00 -21.95
N GLU A 98 18.39 11.00 -22.48
CA GLU A 98 18.06 10.48 -23.80
C GLU A 98 17.64 11.56 -24.80
N GLY A 99 17.60 12.84 -24.35
CA GLY A 99 17.25 13.98 -25.21
C GLY A 99 15.78 14.01 -25.66
N LEU A 100 14.86 13.44 -24.86
CA LEU A 100 13.42 13.57 -25.11
C LEU A 100 13.00 15.03 -24.93
N SER A 101 12.53 15.70 -26.00
CA SER A 101 12.06 17.08 -25.95
C SER A 101 10.55 17.14 -25.73
N PHE A 102 10.11 18.06 -24.89
CA PHE A 102 8.69 18.35 -24.64
C PHE A 102 8.23 19.63 -25.31
N SER A 103 9.03 20.20 -26.21
CA SER A 103 8.72 21.49 -26.89
C SER A 103 7.45 21.43 -27.75
N ASN A 104 7.04 20.24 -28.22
CA ASN A 104 5.80 20.01 -28.96
C ASN A 104 4.66 19.43 -28.09
N VAL A 105 4.82 19.42 -26.74
CA VAL A 105 3.83 18.84 -25.83
C VAL A 105 2.88 19.90 -25.32
N VAL A 106 1.59 19.56 -25.23
CA VAL A 106 0.55 20.31 -24.53
C VAL A 106 -0.01 19.40 -23.41
N THR A 107 -0.25 19.94 -22.22
CA THR A 107 -0.74 19.14 -21.11
C THR A 107 -2.02 19.68 -20.53
N PHE A 108 -2.92 18.78 -20.09
CA PHE A 108 -4.13 19.07 -19.35
C PHE A 108 -4.18 18.22 -18.08
N ASN A 109 -4.22 18.87 -16.90
CA ASN A 109 -4.37 18.15 -15.65
C ASN A 109 -5.83 17.81 -15.37
N LEU A 110 -6.07 16.69 -14.67
CA LEU A 110 -7.43 16.21 -14.36
C LEU A 110 -8.22 17.14 -13.46
N ASP A 111 -7.55 17.76 -12.49
CA ASP A 111 -8.24 18.39 -11.36
C ASP A 111 -7.38 19.40 -10.60
N GLU A 112 -8.04 20.18 -9.74
CA GLU A 112 -7.45 21.01 -8.71
C GLU A 112 -8.46 21.19 -7.56
N TYR A 113 -7.99 21.26 -6.32
CA TYR A 113 -8.81 21.61 -5.15
C TYR A 113 -9.41 23.02 -5.27
N TYR A 114 -10.58 23.22 -4.65
CA TYR A 114 -11.25 24.52 -4.66
C TYR A 114 -11.80 24.90 -3.27
N PRO A 115 -11.54 26.14 -2.76
CA PRO A 115 -10.63 27.13 -3.33
C PRO A 115 -9.15 26.76 -3.09
N MET A 116 -8.27 27.06 -4.06
CA MET A 116 -6.85 26.75 -3.95
C MET A 116 -6.00 27.74 -4.72
N ALA A 117 -5.09 28.45 -4.03
CA ALA A 117 -4.13 29.33 -4.69
C ALA A 117 -3.02 28.50 -5.38
N PRO A 118 -2.57 28.88 -6.60
CA PRO A 118 -1.57 28.11 -7.35
C PRO A 118 -0.21 27.94 -6.65
N ASP A 119 0.15 28.88 -5.76
CA ASP A 119 1.38 28.89 -4.97
C ASP A 119 1.26 28.13 -3.64
N SER A 120 0.06 27.68 -3.28
CA SER A 120 -0.17 26.87 -2.09
C SER A 120 0.65 25.56 -2.15
N VAL A 121 1.18 25.15 -1.01
CA VAL A 121 1.90 23.86 -0.87
C VAL A 121 1.03 22.63 -1.17
N HIS A 122 -0.30 22.82 -1.12
CA HIS A 122 -1.28 21.76 -1.36
C HIS A 122 -1.87 21.80 -2.76
N SER A 123 -1.53 22.83 -3.60
CA SER A 123 -2.11 22.93 -4.93
C SER A 123 -1.53 21.91 -5.88
N TYR A 124 -2.36 21.38 -6.74
CA TYR A 124 -1.93 20.48 -7.83
C TYR A 124 -1.13 21.24 -8.88
N HIS A 125 -1.38 22.54 -9.05
CA HIS A 125 -0.53 23.41 -9.86
C HIS A 125 0.92 23.34 -9.39
N ARG A 126 1.18 23.63 -8.10
CA ARG A 126 2.54 23.57 -7.54
C ARG A 126 3.11 22.16 -7.59
N PHE A 127 2.31 21.14 -7.28
CA PHE A 127 2.72 19.75 -7.37
C PHE A 127 3.26 19.39 -8.75
N MET A 128 2.58 19.80 -9.82
CA MET A 128 3.00 19.48 -11.19
C MET A 128 4.27 20.22 -11.59
N TRP A 129 4.43 21.49 -11.18
CA TRP A 129 5.67 22.21 -11.42
C TRP A 129 6.85 21.56 -10.72
N GLU A 130 6.75 21.24 -9.44
CA GLU A 130 7.81 20.61 -8.64
C GLU A 130 8.16 19.19 -9.12
N ASN A 131 7.21 18.41 -9.65
CA ASN A 131 7.42 17.02 -9.98
C ASN A 131 7.68 16.75 -11.48
N LEU A 132 7.38 17.68 -12.36
CA LEU A 132 7.57 17.49 -13.80
C LEU A 132 8.02 18.78 -14.53
N PHE A 133 7.22 19.85 -14.53
CA PHE A 133 7.37 20.93 -15.49
C PHE A 133 8.64 21.76 -15.31
N GLU A 134 9.16 21.95 -14.09
CA GLU A 134 10.43 22.65 -13.85
C GLU A 134 11.66 21.85 -14.34
N HIS A 135 11.48 20.58 -14.71
CA HIS A 135 12.57 19.68 -15.03
C HIS A 135 12.66 19.31 -16.52
N ILE A 136 11.74 19.83 -17.35
CA ILE A 136 11.62 19.55 -18.79
C ILE A 136 11.45 20.84 -19.59
N ASP A 137 11.61 20.76 -20.92
CA ASP A 137 11.58 21.92 -21.83
C ASP A 137 10.17 22.26 -22.38
N ILE A 138 9.11 21.96 -21.62
CA ILE A 138 7.73 22.29 -22.03
C ILE A 138 7.49 23.80 -22.01
N PRO A 139 6.89 24.42 -23.08
CA PRO A 139 6.46 25.82 -23.03
C PRO A 139 5.39 26.05 -21.96
N ARG A 140 5.54 27.12 -21.18
CA ARG A 140 4.59 27.42 -20.09
C ARG A 140 3.15 27.59 -20.56
N GLU A 141 2.95 28.18 -21.71
CA GLU A 141 1.65 28.38 -22.35
C GLU A 141 0.95 27.08 -22.76
N ASN A 142 1.70 25.98 -22.84
CA ASN A 142 1.16 24.66 -23.16
C ASN A 142 0.75 23.86 -21.91
N VAL A 143 0.89 24.42 -20.72
CA VAL A 143 0.51 23.77 -19.45
C VAL A 143 -0.85 24.27 -18.99
N HIS A 144 -1.84 23.39 -18.96
CA HIS A 144 -3.20 23.72 -18.54
C HIS A 144 -3.56 22.92 -17.28
N ILE A 145 -3.94 23.64 -16.22
CA ILE A 145 -4.38 23.07 -14.93
C ILE A 145 -5.68 23.79 -14.57
N PRO A 146 -6.73 23.11 -14.09
CA PRO A 146 -7.96 23.75 -13.68
C PRO A 146 -7.69 24.84 -12.62
N PRO A 147 -8.24 26.06 -12.77
CA PRO A 147 -7.93 27.17 -11.88
C PRO A 147 -8.67 27.04 -10.55
N GLY A 148 -7.94 26.81 -9.45
CA GLY A 148 -8.49 26.70 -8.10
C GLY A 148 -8.78 28.04 -7.40
N ASP A 149 -8.36 29.17 -7.96
CA ASP A 149 -8.41 30.50 -7.34
C ASP A 149 -9.40 31.49 -7.97
N VAL A 150 -10.20 31.03 -8.94
CA VAL A 150 -11.21 31.90 -9.58
C VAL A 150 -12.43 32.10 -8.68
N PRO A 151 -13.14 33.28 -8.78
CA PRO A 151 -14.39 33.47 -8.07
C PRO A 151 -15.42 32.39 -8.41
N ARG A 152 -16.20 31.99 -7.40
CA ARG A 152 -17.15 30.86 -7.53
C ARG A 152 -18.14 31.03 -8.71
N GLU A 153 -18.55 32.28 -8.93
CA GLU A 153 -19.51 32.61 -10.00
C GLU A 153 -18.92 32.42 -11.41
N ARG A 154 -17.60 32.31 -11.52
CA ARG A 154 -16.90 32.11 -12.78
C ARG A 154 -16.44 30.67 -13.02
N VAL A 155 -16.56 29.80 -12.04
CA VAL A 155 -16.08 28.43 -12.14
C VAL A 155 -16.68 27.71 -13.34
N ASP A 156 -17.99 27.83 -13.57
CA ASP A 156 -18.65 27.18 -14.70
C ASP A 156 -18.19 27.74 -16.06
N GLU A 157 -17.84 29.02 -16.14
CA GLU A 157 -17.26 29.63 -17.32
C GLU A 157 -15.88 29.10 -17.59
N GLU A 158 -15.04 29.04 -16.58
CA GLU A 158 -13.66 28.52 -16.70
C GLU A 158 -13.64 27.01 -17.01
N CYS A 159 -14.58 26.22 -16.45
CA CYS A 159 -14.75 24.81 -16.82
C CYS A 159 -15.10 24.64 -18.31
N ARG A 160 -16.01 25.46 -18.84
CA ARG A 160 -16.33 25.44 -20.29
C ARG A 160 -15.12 25.86 -21.13
N ARG A 161 -14.40 26.89 -20.71
CA ARG A 161 -13.19 27.34 -21.40
C ARG A 161 -12.09 26.24 -21.41
N TYR A 162 -11.99 25.48 -20.33
CA TYR A 162 -11.07 24.35 -20.23
C TYR A 162 -11.41 23.24 -21.25
N GLU A 163 -12.69 22.90 -21.40
CA GLU A 163 -13.18 21.97 -22.41
C GLU A 163 -12.96 22.51 -23.86
N ASP A 164 -13.22 23.79 -24.08
CA ASP A 164 -13.00 24.44 -25.37
C ASP A 164 -11.52 24.40 -25.76
N GLU A 165 -10.61 24.56 -24.79
CA GLU A 165 -9.17 24.50 -25.04
C GLU A 165 -8.72 23.08 -25.38
N ILE A 166 -9.23 22.03 -24.69
CA ILE A 166 -9.00 20.64 -25.07
C ILE A 166 -9.46 20.37 -26.51
N ASN A 167 -10.64 20.86 -26.87
CA ASN A 167 -11.17 20.70 -28.23
C ASN A 167 -10.34 21.48 -29.26
N ARG A 168 -9.87 22.67 -28.94
CA ARG A 168 -9.06 23.52 -29.82
C ARG A 168 -7.75 22.87 -30.25
N VAL A 169 -7.10 22.11 -29.34
CA VAL A 169 -5.86 21.39 -29.65
C VAL A 169 -6.12 20.01 -30.26
N GLY A 170 -7.38 19.65 -30.49
CA GLY A 170 -7.78 18.40 -31.15
C GLY A 170 -8.02 17.22 -30.21
N GLY A 171 -8.17 17.45 -28.90
CA GLY A 171 -8.42 16.42 -27.88
C GLY A 171 -7.15 15.80 -27.32
N ILE A 172 -7.28 14.98 -26.27
CA ILE A 172 -6.17 14.36 -25.55
C ILE A 172 -5.72 13.09 -26.29
N ASP A 173 -4.43 12.99 -26.58
CA ASP A 173 -3.82 11.80 -27.21
C ASP A 173 -3.63 10.67 -26.20
N PHE A 174 -3.13 11.00 -25.00
CA PHE A 174 -2.82 10.02 -23.96
C PHE A 174 -3.19 10.57 -22.59
N GLN A 175 -4.12 9.90 -21.89
CA GLN A 175 -4.57 10.27 -20.54
C GLN A 175 -3.98 9.33 -19.50
N ILE A 176 -3.29 9.88 -18.50
CA ILE A 176 -2.90 9.16 -17.28
C ILE A 176 -3.99 9.32 -16.23
N LEU A 177 -4.35 8.22 -15.58
CA LEU A 177 -5.28 8.19 -14.46
C LEU A 177 -4.67 7.46 -13.26
N GLY A 178 -5.02 7.91 -12.05
CA GLY A 178 -4.98 7.08 -10.85
C GLY A 178 -6.37 6.50 -10.57
N ILE A 179 -6.46 5.58 -9.60
CA ILE A 179 -7.74 5.08 -9.08
C ILE A 179 -7.83 5.36 -7.58
N GLY A 180 -8.91 6.01 -7.16
CA GLY A 180 -9.22 6.23 -5.75
C GLY A 180 -9.71 4.95 -5.05
N LYS A 181 -9.79 4.95 -3.72
CA LYS A 181 -10.31 3.79 -2.96
C LYS A 181 -11.79 3.51 -3.22
N THR A 182 -12.57 4.55 -3.51
CA THR A 182 -13.97 4.44 -3.93
C THR A 182 -14.12 4.04 -5.38
N GLY A 183 -13.02 3.98 -6.15
CA GLY A 183 -13.03 3.75 -7.59
C GLY A 183 -13.24 5.00 -8.42
N HIS A 184 -13.07 6.18 -7.83
CA HIS A 184 -13.10 7.43 -8.57
C HIS A 184 -11.87 7.59 -9.48
N ILE A 185 -12.03 8.30 -10.59
CA ILE A 185 -10.99 8.74 -11.53
C ILE A 185 -11.05 10.27 -11.65
N GLY A 186 -9.92 10.97 -11.45
CA GLY A 186 -9.95 12.37 -11.06
C GLY A 186 -10.76 12.49 -9.77
N PHE A 187 -11.55 13.55 -9.59
CA PHE A 187 -12.53 13.64 -8.50
C PHE A 187 -13.96 13.28 -8.95
N ASN A 188 -14.09 12.35 -9.91
CA ASN A 188 -15.40 11.79 -10.24
C ASN A 188 -15.82 10.76 -9.19
N GLU A 189 -16.36 11.25 -8.08
CA GLU A 189 -16.81 10.49 -6.91
C GLU A 189 -18.00 9.56 -7.23
N PRO A 190 -18.31 8.59 -6.35
CA PRO A 190 -19.50 7.74 -6.48
C PRO A 190 -20.76 8.55 -6.84
N GLY A 191 -21.54 8.10 -7.83
CA GLY A 191 -22.68 8.81 -8.36
C GLY A 191 -22.37 9.74 -9.55
N SER A 192 -21.10 9.91 -9.94
CA SER A 192 -20.75 10.68 -11.15
C SER A 192 -21.19 9.96 -12.40
N GLY A 193 -22.02 10.62 -13.24
CA GLY A 193 -22.53 10.04 -14.48
C GLY A 193 -21.47 9.98 -15.59
N SER A 194 -21.63 9.02 -16.52
CA SER A 194 -20.73 8.85 -17.67
C SER A 194 -20.71 10.04 -18.63
N GLU A 195 -21.74 10.90 -18.62
CA GLU A 195 -21.89 12.09 -19.48
C GLU A 195 -21.31 13.37 -18.85
N SER A 196 -20.73 13.26 -17.66
CA SER A 196 -20.21 14.43 -16.94
C SER A 196 -19.04 15.07 -17.66
N ARG A 197 -19.04 16.41 -17.70
CA ARG A 197 -17.98 17.26 -18.22
C ARG A 197 -17.19 17.89 -17.08
N THR A 198 -16.16 18.66 -17.42
CA THR A 198 -15.38 19.41 -16.44
C THR A 198 -16.28 20.32 -15.60
N ARG A 199 -16.22 20.18 -14.28
CA ARG A 199 -17.12 20.85 -13.34
C ARG A 199 -16.54 20.92 -11.94
N MET A 200 -17.15 21.74 -11.11
CA MET A 200 -16.92 21.69 -9.67
C MET A 200 -17.70 20.53 -9.06
N VAL A 201 -17.08 19.84 -8.11
CA VAL A 201 -17.63 18.69 -7.37
C VAL A 201 -17.43 18.85 -5.88
N THR A 202 -18.30 18.22 -5.10
CA THR A 202 -18.10 18.05 -3.66
C THR A 202 -17.33 16.75 -3.43
N LEU A 203 -16.27 16.82 -2.63
CA LEU A 203 -15.43 15.66 -2.32
C LEU A 203 -16.11 14.73 -1.29
N ASP A 204 -16.07 13.44 -1.55
CA ASP A 204 -16.52 12.42 -0.61
C ASP A 204 -15.73 12.45 0.71
N ALA A 205 -16.36 12.05 1.81
CA ALA A 205 -15.71 11.99 3.10
C ALA A 205 -14.51 11.03 3.14
N VAL A 206 -14.57 9.92 2.38
CA VAL A 206 -13.46 8.98 2.25
C VAL A 206 -12.29 9.65 1.52
N THR A 207 -12.55 10.38 0.43
CA THR A 207 -11.53 11.11 -0.33
C THR A 207 -10.86 12.19 0.52
N ARG A 208 -11.64 12.96 1.30
CA ARG A 208 -11.07 13.97 2.20
C ARG A 208 -10.24 13.35 3.32
N ARG A 209 -10.69 12.23 3.91
CA ARG A 209 -9.89 11.50 4.90
C ARG A 209 -8.60 10.92 4.31
N ASP A 210 -8.62 10.43 3.09
CA ASP A 210 -7.41 9.94 2.41
C ASP A 210 -6.40 11.08 2.17
N ALA A 211 -6.87 12.29 1.89
CA ALA A 211 -6.04 13.47 1.70
C ALA A 211 -5.60 14.16 3.02
N ALA A 212 -6.20 13.77 4.16
CA ALA A 212 -5.99 14.46 5.45
C ALA A 212 -4.52 14.57 5.85
N ALA A 213 -3.71 13.56 5.55
CA ALA A 213 -2.28 13.56 5.83
C ALA A 213 -1.52 14.64 5.04
N ASP A 214 -1.90 14.86 3.79
CA ASP A 214 -1.27 15.86 2.92
C ASP A 214 -1.67 17.29 3.33
N PHE A 215 -2.79 17.45 4.05
CA PHE A 215 -3.32 18.73 4.52
C PHE A 215 -3.11 18.97 6.03
N PHE A 216 -2.40 18.08 6.73
CA PHE A 216 -2.19 18.15 8.18
C PHE A 216 -3.49 18.11 9.03
N GLY A 217 -4.55 17.50 8.49
CA GLY A 217 -5.85 17.32 9.14
C GLY A 217 -7.00 17.32 8.14
N GLU A 218 -8.05 16.51 8.39
CA GLU A 218 -9.23 16.43 7.51
C GLU A 218 -9.97 17.78 7.42
N GLU A 219 -9.95 18.54 8.51
CA GLU A 219 -10.57 19.88 8.60
C GLU A 219 -9.96 20.92 7.64
N TYR A 220 -8.70 20.71 7.21
CA TYR A 220 -7.98 21.60 6.28
C TYR A 220 -8.13 21.15 4.82
N VAL A 221 -8.63 19.95 4.57
CA VAL A 221 -8.88 19.47 3.20
C VAL A 221 -10.06 20.27 2.62
N PRO A 222 -9.92 20.88 1.43
CA PRO A 222 -11.03 21.54 0.76
C PRO A 222 -12.21 20.57 0.56
N ARG A 223 -13.42 21.10 0.66
CA ARG A 223 -14.64 20.30 0.46
C ARG A 223 -15.04 20.13 -0.99
N GLU A 224 -14.46 20.95 -1.85
CA GLU A 224 -14.80 21.04 -3.26
C GLU A 224 -13.52 20.94 -4.11
N ALA A 225 -13.69 20.54 -5.35
CA ALA A 225 -12.63 20.50 -6.35
C ALA A 225 -13.22 20.77 -7.75
N ILE A 226 -12.37 21.22 -8.67
CA ILE A 226 -12.69 21.27 -10.09
C ILE A 226 -12.07 20.03 -10.72
N THR A 227 -12.86 19.24 -11.45
CA THR A 227 -12.38 18.00 -12.06
C THR A 227 -12.87 17.82 -13.49
N MET A 228 -12.02 17.29 -14.34
CA MET A 228 -12.38 16.79 -15.65
C MET A 228 -13.46 15.70 -15.50
N GLY A 229 -14.51 15.78 -16.28
CA GLY A 229 -15.63 14.83 -16.21
C GLY A 229 -15.34 13.48 -16.85
N VAL A 230 -16.16 12.48 -16.56
CA VAL A 230 -15.99 11.12 -17.11
C VAL A 230 -16.06 11.13 -18.65
N ALA A 231 -17.01 11.88 -19.25
CA ALA A 231 -17.11 11.98 -20.71
C ALA A 231 -15.83 12.57 -21.32
N THR A 232 -15.30 13.64 -20.74
CA THR A 232 -14.07 14.28 -21.20
C THR A 232 -12.87 13.30 -21.14
N ILE A 233 -12.76 12.51 -20.05
CA ILE A 233 -11.74 11.47 -19.91
C ILE A 233 -11.92 10.39 -20.99
N LEU A 234 -13.14 9.93 -21.26
CA LEU A 234 -13.43 8.88 -22.25
C LEU A 234 -13.24 9.33 -23.69
N GLU A 235 -13.12 10.62 -23.97
CA GLU A 235 -12.80 11.17 -25.29
C GLU A 235 -11.30 11.14 -25.64
N ALA A 236 -10.41 10.81 -24.67
CA ALA A 236 -9.01 10.63 -24.92
C ALA A 236 -8.76 9.44 -25.89
N ARG A 237 -7.73 9.51 -26.74
CA ARG A 237 -7.45 8.46 -27.72
C ARG A 237 -6.85 7.19 -27.10
N GLU A 238 -6.09 7.36 -26.04
CA GLU A 238 -5.50 6.28 -25.23
C GLU A 238 -5.55 6.64 -23.76
N ILE A 239 -5.89 5.68 -22.90
CA ILE A 239 -5.97 5.87 -21.47
C ILE A 239 -5.11 4.83 -20.75
N ALA A 240 -4.23 5.30 -19.87
CA ALA A 240 -3.48 4.48 -18.93
C ALA A 240 -3.96 4.75 -17.51
N ILE A 241 -4.58 3.77 -16.87
CA ILE A 241 -4.92 3.87 -15.45
C ILE A 241 -3.91 3.08 -14.63
N LEU A 242 -3.36 3.72 -13.60
CA LEU A 242 -2.28 3.20 -12.78
C LEU A 242 -2.80 2.87 -11.39
N ALA A 243 -2.45 1.69 -10.89
CA ALA A 243 -2.73 1.31 -9.51
C ALA A 243 -1.56 0.53 -8.90
N THR A 244 -1.17 0.90 -7.69
CA THR A 244 -0.08 0.27 -6.94
C THR A 244 -0.50 -0.04 -5.51
N GLY A 245 0.00 -1.16 -4.99
CA GLY A 245 -0.22 -1.57 -3.61
C GLY A 245 -1.52 -2.35 -3.38
N GLU A 246 -1.48 -3.23 -2.39
CA GLU A 246 -2.56 -4.19 -2.08
C GLU A 246 -3.87 -3.49 -1.66
N HIS A 247 -3.77 -2.29 -1.07
CA HIS A 247 -4.95 -1.49 -0.71
C HIS A 247 -5.83 -1.10 -1.91
N LYS A 248 -5.31 -1.21 -3.14
CA LYS A 248 -6.06 -1.02 -4.39
C LYS A 248 -6.62 -2.31 -4.98
N ALA A 249 -6.21 -3.48 -4.50
CA ALA A 249 -6.52 -4.75 -5.16
C ALA A 249 -8.03 -5.00 -5.33
N PHE A 250 -8.82 -4.73 -4.28
CA PHE A 250 -10.27 -4.90 -4.34
C PHE A 250 -10.93 -3.98 -5.36
N ILE A 251 -10.56 -2.70 -5.38
CA ILE A 251 -11.17 -1.74 -6.30
C ILE A 251 -10.71 -1.95 -7.74
N VAL A 252 -9.46 -2.40 -7.95
CA VAL A 252 -8.94 -2.82 -9.26
C VAL A 252 -9.76 -3.98 -9.79
N ARG A 253 -9.97 -5.05 -9.00
CA ARG A 253 -10.82 -6.16 -9.39
C ARG A 253 -12.23 -5.70 -9.76
N ARG A 254 -12.84 -4.85 -8.93
CA ARG A 254 -14.19 -4.33 -9.19
C ARG A 254 -14.25 -3.51 -10.48
N ALA A 255 -13.24 -2.68 -10.76
CA ALA A 255 -13.16 -1.89 -11.98
C ALA A 255 -12.91 -2.73 -13.23
N VAL A 256 -12.10 -3.79 -13.13
CA VAL A 256 -11.67 -4.61 -14.27
C VAL A 256 -12.66 -5.75 -14.58
N GLU A 257 -13.17 -6.43 -13.54
CA GLU A 257 -14.00 -7.64 -13.68
C GLU A 257 -15.49 -7.41 -13.38
N GLY A 258 -15.83 -6.35 -12.62
CA GLY A 258 -17.20 -6.04 -12.22
C GLY A 258 -18.06 -5.48 -13.37
N ASP A 259 -19.35 -5.35 -13.12
CA ASP A 259 -20.26 -4.63 -14.02
C ASP A 259 -19.99 -3.12 -13.98
N VAL A 260 -20.36 -2.42 -15.08
CA VAL A 260 -20.31 -0.96 -15.10
C VAL A 260 -21.29 -0.41 -14.07
N ASP A 261 -20.77 0.38 -13.14
CA ASP A 261 -21.48 0.85 -11.97
C ASP A 261 -21.16 2.33 -11.71
N VAL A 262 -22.18 3.16 -11.55
CA VAL A 262 -22.06 4.59 -11.25
C VAL A 262 -21.38 4.86 -9.90
N GLU A 263 -21.45 3.90 -8.98
CA GLU A 263 -20.75 3.96 -7.70
C GLU A 263 -19.22 3.74 -7.82
N VAL A 264 -18.75 3.32 -9.00
CA VAL A 264 -17.33 3.07 -9.29
C VAL A 264 -17.00 3.65 -10.66
N ALA A 265 -16.69 4.92 -10.71
CA ALA A 265 -16.48 5.66 -11.97
C ALA A 265 -15.43 4.99 -12.88
N ALA A 266 -14.39 4.34 -12.32
CA ALA A 266 -13.39 3.59 -13.08
C ALA A 266 -14.00 2.46 -13.94
N THR A 267 -15.19 1.95 -13.61
CA THR A 267 -15.87 0.92 -14.43
C THR A 267 -16.33 1.46 -15.79
N PHE A 268 -16.56 2.77 -15.93
CA PHE A 268 -16.89 3.36 -17.22
C PHE A 268 -15.80 3.20 -18.25
N LEU A 269 -14.54 3.06 -17.81
CA LEU A 269 -13.39 2.82 -18.69
C LEU A 269 -13.50 1.51 -19.48
N GLN A 270 -14.35 0.55 -19.05
CA GLN A 270 -14.66 -0.66 -19.81
C GLN A 270 -15.34 -0.37 -21.17
N ARG A 271 -15.91 0.83 -21.33
CA ARG A 271 -16.56 1.28 -22.58
C ARG A 271 -15.55 1.91 -23.57
N HIS A 272 -14.36 2.24 -23.10
CA HIS A 272 -13.32 2.86 -23.91
C HIS A 272 -12.45 1.79 -24.58
N THR A 273 -12.24 1.91 -25.90
CA THR A 273 -11.63 0.84 -26.70
C THR A 273 -10.11 0.71 -26.51
N ASN A 274 -9.45 1.76 -26.05
CA ASN A 274 -7.98 1.81 -25.92
C ASN A 274 -7.55 2.23 -24.50
N THR A 275 -8.14 1.57 -23.50
CA THR A 275 -7.73 1.74 -22.09
C THR A 275 -6.94 0.52 -21.64
N THR A 276 -5.87 0.77 -20.86
CA THR A 276 -5.11 -0.27 -20.19
C THR A 276 -4.93 0.06 -18.71
N PHE A 277 -5.27 -0.89 -17.85
CA PHE A 277 -4.86 -0.87 -16.44
C PHE A 277 -3.42 -1.36 -16.34
N TYR A 278 -2.57 -0.56 -15.73
CA TYR A 278 -1.20 -0.93 -15.36
C TYR A 278 -1.16 -1.07 -13.84
N VAL A 279 -0.96 -2.28 -13.36
CA VAL A 279 -1.01 -2.59 -11.94
C VAL A 279 0.25 -3.34 -11.52
N ASP A 280 0.74 -3.09 -10.31
CA ASP A 280 1.75 -3.94 -9.72
C ASP A 280 1.12 -5.25 -9.21
N ARG A 281 1.96 -6.19 -8.80
CA ARG A 281 1.51 -7.50 -8.32
C ARG A 281 0.56 -7.39 -7.13
N ALA A 282 0.81 -6.44 -6.24
CA ALA A 282 0.00 -6.20 -5.06
C ALA A 282 -1.39 -5.64 -5.40
N ALA A 283 -1.48 -4.64 -6.28
CA ALA A 283 -2.76 -4.09 -6.74
C ALA A 283 -3.55 -5.08 -7.61
N GLY A 284 -2.86 -6.02 -8.28
CA GLY A 284 -3.48 -7.09 -9.08
C GLY A 284 -3.88 -8.33 -8.27
N ALA A 285 -3.56 -8.41 -6.98
CA ALA A 285 -3.67 -9.64 -6.19
C ALA A 285 -5.09 -10.23 -6.12
N GLU A 286 -6.13 -9.41 -6.19
CA GLU A 286 -7.53 -9.85 -6.17
C GLU A 286 -8.10 -10.24 -7.56
N LEU A 287 -7.39 -9.98 -8.66
CA LEU A 287 -7.81 -10.41 -9.99
C LEU A 287 -7.97 -11.93 -10.04
N THR A 288 -9.05 -12.40 -10.65
CA THR A 288 -9.39 -13.84 -10.69
C THR A 288 -8.25 -14.68 -11.28
N ARG A 289 -7.57 -14.19 -12.32
CA ARG A 289 -6.42 -14.92 -12.92
C ARG A 289 -5.20 -15.03 -12.00
N ILE A 290 -5.11 -14.18 -10.96
CA ILE A 290 -4.01 -14.19 -9.98
C ILE A 290 -4.44 -14.92 -8.72
N LYS A 291 -5.60 -14.54 -8.15
CA LYS A 291 -6.10 -15.11 -6.89
C LYS A 291 -6.55 -16.56 -7.03
N THR A 292 -7.30 -16.85 -8.09
CA THR A 292 -7.96 -18.15 -8.32
C THR A 292 -7.79 -18.63 -9.77
N PRO A 293 -6.55 -18.79 -10.28
CA PRO A 293 -6.29 -19.04 -11.70
C PRO A 293 -6.93 -20.33 -12.21
N TRP A 294 -7.12 -21.34 -11.36
CA TRP A 294 -7.80 -22.60 -11.70
C TRP A 294 -9.27 -22.44 -12.09
N LEU A 295 -9.90 -21.30 -11.76
CA LEU A 295 -11.27 -21.02 -12.19
C LEU A 295 -11.34 -20.61 -13.67
N ILE A 296 -10.22 -20.14 -14.24
CA ILE A 296 -10.13 -19.63 -15.61
C ILE A 296 -9.57 -20.68 -16.54
N ASP A 297 -8.43 -21.28 -16.20
CA ASP A 297 -7.67 -22.18 -17.08
C ASP A 297 -7.02 -23.32 -16.29
N GLU A 298 -6.42 -24.30 -16.99
CA GLU A 298 -5.60 -25.33 -16.38
C GLU A 298 -4.36 -24.71 -15.73
N VAL A 299 -4.03 -25.21 -14.54
CA VAL A 299 -2.89 -24.74 -13.75
C VAL A 299 -1.95 -25.89 -13.40
N VAL A 300 -0.66 -25.55 -13.25
CA VAL A 300 0.32 -26.44 -12.64
C VAL A 300 0.25 -26.25 -11.12
N TRP A 301 -0.21 -27.28 -10.42
CA TRP A 301 -0.37 -27.22 -8.96
C TRP A 301 0.98 -27.26 -8.25
N SER A 302 1.49 -26.10 -7.82
CA SER A 302 2.57 -26.02 -6.84
C SER A 302 2.05 -26.27 -5.42
N PRO A 303 2.91 -26.59 -4.42
CA PRO A 303 2.48 -26.69 -3.03
C PRO A 303 1.78 -25.44 -2.51
N GLU A 304 2.30 -24.24 -2.85
CA GLU A 304 1.75 -22.95 -2.45
C GLU A 304 0.38 -22.71 -3.09
N LEU A 305 0.25 -23.02 -4.38
CA LEU A 305 -1.04 -22.89 -5.08
C LEU A 305 -2.08 -23.87 -4.52
N CYS A 306 -1.64 -25.07 -4.14
CA CYS A 306 -2.49 -26.06 -3.49
C CYS A 306 -3.04 -25.55 -2.16
N VAL A 307 -2.18 -25.02 -1.28
CA VAL A 307 -2.59 -24.44 0.01
C VAL A 307 -3.58 -23.29 -0.23
N ARG A 308 -3.25 -22.36 -1.12
CA ARG A 308 -4.12 -21.20 -1.45
C ARG A 308 -5.48 -21.64 -1.96
N ALA A 309 -5.51 -22.63 -2.86
CA ALA A 309 -6.75 -23.12 -3.47
C ALA A 309 -7.66 -23.84 -2.47
N VAL A 310 -7.09 -24.67 -1.59
CA VAL A 310 -7.86 -25.41 -0.59
C VAL A 310 -8.37 -24.49 0.52
N VAL A 311 -7.58 -23.50 0.95
CA VAL A 311 -8.02 -22.48 1.90
C VAL A 311 -9.17 -21.68 1.28
N TRP A 312 -9.01 -21.19 0.04
CA TRP A 312 -10.09 -20.49 -0.68
C TRP A 312 -11.36 -21.36 -0.81
N LEU A 313 -11.21 -22.65 -1.13
CA LEU A 313 -12.35 -23.55 -1.24
C LEU A 313 -13.07 -23.74 0.11
N SER A 314 -12.31 -23.85 1.20
CA SER A 314 -12.84 -23.90 2.56
C SER A 314 -13.66 -22.64 2.89
N GLU A 315 -13.13 -21.45 2.59
CA GLU A 315 -13.78 -20.17 2.83
C GLU A 315 -15.09 -20.01 2.02
N VAL A 316 -15.04 -20.30 0.72
CA VAL A 316 -16.20 -20.16 -0.19
C VAL A 316 -17.32 -21.14 0.16
N THR A 317 -16.98 -22.34 0.60
CA THR A 317 -17.95 -23.37 0.97
C THR A 317 -18.40 -23.31 2.43
N GLY A 318 -17.67 -22.53 3.27
CA GLY A 318 -17.90 -22.49 4.72
C GLY A 318 -17.61 -23.83 5.43
N LYS A 319 -16.81 -24.72 4.82
CA LYS A 319 -16.46 -26.02 5.38
C LYS A 319 -15.02 -26.07 5.83
N ALA A 320 -14.77 -26.63 7.01
CA ALA A 320 -13.40 -26.92 7.44
C ALA A 320 -12.66 -27.82 6.43
N ILE A 321 -11.34 -27.62 6.29
CA ILE A 321 -10.51 -28.31 5.27
C ILE A 321 -10.74 -29.83 5.27
N LEU A 322 -10.72 -30.47 6.43
CA LEU A 322 -10.87 -31.93 6.54
C LEU A 322 -12.29 -32.43 6.14
N HIS A 323 -13.25 -31.54 5.99
CA HIS A 323 -14.64 -31.87 5.58
C HIS A 323 -14.92 -31.60 4.10
N LEU A 324 -13.93 -31.12 3.32
CA LEU A 324 -14.07 -30.97 1.88
C LEU A 324 -14.10 -32.33 1.18
N THR A 325 -15.06 -32.50 0.27
CA THR A 325 -15.27 -33.77 -0.45
C THR A 325 -15.03 -33.58 -1.95
N GLN A 326 -15.08 -34.69 -2.71
CA GLN A 326 -14.95 -34.68 -4.17
C GLN A 326 -15.93 -33.70 -4.84
N ARG A 327 -17.09 -33.50 -4.25
CA ARG A 327 -18.13 -32.62 -4.79
C ARG A 327 -17.66 -31.16 -4.81
N GLU A 328 -17.16 -30.64 -3.68
CA GLU A 328 -16.72 -29.24 -3.60
C GLU A 328 -15.54 -28.98 -4.56
N TYR A 329 -14.59 -29.92 -4.65
CA TYR A 329 -13.48 -29.81 -5.61
C TYR A 329 -13.96 -29.79 -7.07
N ALA A 330 -14.93 -30.65 -7.43
CA ALA A 330 -15.45 -30.72 -8.79
C ALA A 330 -16.26 -29.48 -9.17
N GLU A 331 -17.13 -29.03 -8.27
CA GLU A 331 -17.95 -27.82 -8.47
C GLU A 331 -17.10 -26.56 -8.69
N HIS A 332 -15.88 -26.53 -8.14
CA HIS A 332 -14.95 -25.40 -8.22
C HIS A 332 -13.75 -25.64 -9.15
N LYS A 333 -13.88 -26.55 -10.13
CA LYS A 333 -12.88 -26.84 -11.19
C LYS A 333 -11.53 -27.33 -10.66
N MET A 334 -11.50 -27.96 -9.50
CA MET A 334 -10.28 -28.44 -8.86
C MET A 334 -10.09 -29.97 -8.95
N SER A 335 -10.76 -30.64 -9.88
CA SER A 335 -10.64 -32.09 -10.06
C SER A 335 -9.23 -32.54 -10.40
N SER A 336 -8.46 -31.74 -11.13
CA SER A 336 -7.06 -32.01 -11.45
C SER A 336 -6.16 -31.99 -10.20
N LEU A 337 -6.47 -31.13 -9.20
CA LEU A 337 -5.79 -31.14 -7.91
C LEU A 337 -6.03 -32.47 -7.18
N VAL A 338 -7.29 -32.92 -7.10
CA VAL A 338 -7.60 -34.22 -6.45
C VAL A 338 -6.96 -35.36 -7.19
N ALA A 339 -6.94 -35.37 -8.52
CA ALA A 339 -6.28 -36.37 -9.32
C ALA A 339 -4.77 -36.46 -9.03
N ARG A 340 -4.09 -35.33 -8.82
CA ARG A 340 -2.67 -35.28 -8.45
C ARG A 340 -2.38 -35.93 -7.11
N TYR A 341 -3.25 -35.81 -6.11
CA TYR A 341 -3.07 -36.36 -4.77
C TYR A 341 -3.75 -37.71 -4.55
N GLY A 342 -4.57 -38.14 -5.51
CA GLY A 342 -5.27 -39.43 -5.50
C GLY A 342 -6.62 -39.45 -4.78
N SER A 343 -6.84 -38.54 -3.80
CA SER A 343 -8.13 -38.41 -3.12
C SER A 343 -8.29 -37.03 -2.45
N PRO A 344 -9.53 -36.59 -2.20
CA PRO A 344 -9.80 -35.35 -1.42
C PRO A 344 -9.16 -35.40 -0.03
N GLY A 345 -9.26 -36.55 0.67
CA GLY A 345 -8.67 -36.71 2.01
C GLY A 345 -7.15 -36.55 2.02
N ALA A 346 -6.45 -36.97 0.95
CA ALA A 346 -5.01 -36.75 0.84
C ALA A 346 -4.66 -35.26 0.67
N VAL A 347 -5.38 -34.55 -0.21
CA VAL A 347 -5.19 -33.09 -0.36
C VAL A 347 -5.48 -32.35 0.94
N ASN A 348 -6.62 -32.67 1.57
CA ASN A 348 -7.06 -32.05 2.82
C ASN A 348 -6.04 -32.24 3.94
N GLY A 349 -5.56 -33.47 4.10
CA GLY A 349 -4.56 -33.81 5.12
C GLY A 349 -3.23 -33.11 4.91
N GLU A 350 -2.76 -33.04 3.66
CA GLU A 350 -1.53 -32.30 3.32
C GLU A 350 -1.62 -30.83 3.66
N VAL A 351 -2.69 -30.16 3.21
CA VAL A 351 -2.87 -28.70 3.47
C VAL A 351 -3.08 -28.43 4.96
N PHE A 352 -3.90 -29.24 5.64
CA PHE A 352 -4.12 -29.12 7.08
C PHE A 352 -2.82 -29.23 7.87
N ASN A 353 -1.99 -30.24 7.56
CA ASN A 353 -0.69 -30.44 8.21
C ASN A 353 0.29 -29.29 7.89
N THR A 354 0.30 -28.81 6.65
CA THR A 354 1.13 -27.68 6.24
C THR A 354 0.78 -26.41 7.04
N LEU A 355 -0.50 -26.07 7.19
CA LEU A 355 -0.93 -24.93 7.99
C LEU A 355 -0.63 -25.13 9.47
N GLY A 356 -0.86 -26.33 10.02
CA GLY A 356 -0.55 -26.67 11.41
C GLY A 356 0.95 -26.55 11.73
N ALA A 357 1.82 -26.94 10.78
CA ALA A 357 3.27 -26.83 10.93
C ALA A 357 3.77 -25.38 10.99
N LYS A 358 3.04 -24.42 10.40
CA LYS A 358 3.36 -22.98 10.48
C LYS A 358 3.19 -22.42 11.90
N ILE A 359 2.44 -23.06 12.78
CA ILE A 359 2.15 -22.53 14.12
C ILE A 359 3.34 -22.77 15.04
N ARG A 360 3.94 -21.65 15.49
CA ARG A 360 5.11 -21.65 16.38
C ARG A 360 4.76 -21.02 17.73
N GLY A 361 4.44 -21.86 18.71
CA GLY A 361 4.35 -21.42 20.10
C GLY A 361 5.74 -21.01 20.65
N LYS A 362 5.77 -20.36 21.82
CA LYS A 362 6.99 -19.84 22.47
C LYS A 362 8.18 -20.81 22.46
N SER A 363 7.95 -22.10 22.71
CA SER A 363 9.00 -23.11 22.75
C SER A 363 9.69 -23.38 21.43
N LYS A 364 9.02 -23.07 20.29
CA LYS A 364 9.53 -23.23 18.93
C LYS A 364 10.20 -21.96 18.38
N LEU A 365 10.15 -20.85 19.12
CA LEU A 365 10.83 -19.61 18.76
C LEU A 365 12.29 -19.65 19.18
N PRO A 366 13.18 -18.88 18.50
CA PRO A 366 14.59 -18.80 18.82
C PRO A 366 14.89 -18.40 20.28
N LYS A 367 16.06 -18.77 20.75
CA LYS A 367 16.55 -18.47 22.11
C LYS A 367 18.00 -17.97 22.07
N GLY A 368 18.29 -16.94 22.84
CA GLY A 368 19.65 -16.44 23.04
C GLY A 368 20.26 -15.75 21.82
N LEU A 369 19.44 -15.33 20.83
CA LEU A 369 19.91 -14.62 19.64
C LEU A 369 20.06 -13.12 19.90
N LYS A 370 20.99 -12.49 19.18
CA LYS A 370 21.05 -11.04 19.02
C LYS A 370 20.09 -10.65 17.89
N THR A 371 19.14 -9.79 18.20
CA THR A 371 18.07 -9.45 17.28
C THR A 371 17.92 -7.94 17.15
N ILE A 372 17.75 -7.45 15.92
CA ILE A 372 17.33 -6.07 15.67
C ILE A 372 15.90 -6.08 15.11
N CYS A 373 15.04 -5.26 15.71
CA CYS A 373 13.75 -4.91 15.15
C CYS A 373 13.87 -3.52 14.51
N PHE A 374 13.83 -3.43 13.19
CA PHE A 374 13.74 -2.16 12.48
C PHE A 374 12.29 -1.70 12.45
N SER A 375 11.98 -0.62 13.17
CA SER A 375 10.66 0.01 13.26
C SER A 375 10.68 1.30 12.43
N PRO A 376 9.97 1.38 11.29
CA PRO A 376 9.93 2.60 10.47
C PRO A 376 9.53 3.84 11.26
N HIS A 377 8.45 3.75 12.05
CA HIS A 377 8.00 4.78 12.97
C HIS A 377 8.07 4.31 14.42
N PRO A 378 8.09 5.24 15.40
CA PRO A 378 8.14 4.90 16.83
C PRO A 378 6.81 4.35 17.38
N ASP A 379 6.32 3.22 16.86
CA ASP A 379 5.14 2.45 17.28
C ASP A 379 4.95 1.15 16.47
N ASP A 380 5.50 1.07 15.24
CA ASP A 380 5.34 -0.09 14.34
C ASP A 380 5.76 -1.41 14.97
N ASP A 381 6.76 -1.39 15.86
CA ASP A 381 7.26 -2.55 16.61
C ASP A 381 6.18 -3.15 17.51
N VAL A 382 5.56 -2.37 18.39
CA VAL A 382 4.54 -2.88 19.31
C VAL A 382 3.22 -3.16 18.62
N ILE A 383 2.87 -2.37 17.60
CA ILE A 383 1.67 -2.52 16.79
C ILE A 383 1.70 -3.85 16.04
N SER A 384 2.81 -4.16 15.42
CA SER A 384 2.95 -5.33 14.55
C SER A 384 3.42 -6.58 15.31
N MET A 385 4.32 -6.39 16.28
CA MET A 385 5.12 -7.48 16.85
C MET A 385 5.10 -7.56 18.38
N GLY A 386 4.21 -6.84 19.07
CA GLY A 386 4.18 -6.81 20.53
C GLY A 386 4.12 -8.20 21.19
N GLY A 387 3.43 -9.16 20.55
CA GLY A 387 3.33 -10.54 21.03
C GLY A 387 4.64 -11.32 20.87
N ILE A 388 5.28 -11.28 19.72
CA ILE A 388 6.56 -11.98 19.52
C ILE A 388 7.70 -11.33 20.29
N LEU A 389 7.74 -9.99 20.38
CA LEU A 389 8.74 -9.27 21.17
C LEU A 389 8.72 -9.75 22.63
N ARG A 390 7.53 -9.85 23.22
CA ARG A 390 7.36 -10.39 24.57
C ARG A 390 7.94 -11.81 24.70
N LYS A 391 7.63 -12.69 23.77
CA LYS A 391 8.12 -14.08 23.75
C LYS A 391 9.64 -14.15 23.56
N PHE A 392 10.21 -13.24 22.75
CA PHE A 392 11.65 -13.14 22.53
C PHE A 392 12.40 -12.74 23.79
N VAL A 393 11.87 -11.74 24.53
CA VAL A 393 12.39 -11.36 25.84
C VAL A 393 12.38 -12.55 26.81
N GLU A 394 11.24 -13.24 26.91
CA GLU A 394 11.08 -14.39 27.77
C GLU A 394 11.94 -15.60 27.38
N ASN A 395 12.34 -15.70 26.13
CA ASN A 395 13.27 -16.72 25.61
C ASN A 395 14.75 -16.31 25.78
N GLY A 396 15.04 -15.14 26.37
CA GLY A 396 16.39 -14.65 26.63
C GLY A 396 17.14 -14.18 25.37
N ASN A 397 16.41 -13.76 24.32
CA ASN A 397 17.03 -13.09 23.18
C ASN A 397 17.44 -11.66 23.56
N ASP A 398 18.57 -11.20 22.99
CA ASP A 398 19.04 -9.83 23.12
C ASP A 398 18.43 -8.98 22.01
N VAL A 399 17.27 -8.34 22.31
CA VAL A 399 16.50 -7.58 21.33
C VAL A 399 16.80 -6.10 21.44
N THR A 400 17.14 -5.49 20.32
CA THR A 400 17.26 -4.04 20.14
C THR A 400 16.19 -3.56 19.17
N VAL A 401 15.44 -2.51 19.53
CA VAL A 401 14.49 -1.87 18.64
C VAL A 401 15.12 -0.61 18.06
N ALA A 402 15.22 -0.56 16.73
CA ALA A 402 15.81 0.53 15.98
C ALA A 402 14.71 1.33 15.27
N TYR A 403 14.37 2.48 15.83
CA TYR A 403 13.40 3.42 15.27
C TYR A 403 14.05 4.21 14.14
N MET A 404 13.64 3.98 12.91
CA MET A 404 14.31 4.51 11.72
C MET A 404 14.02 5.98 11.50
N THR A 405 12.78 6.41 11.76
CA THR A 405 12.39 7.82 11.65
C THR A 405 11.92 8.38 12.99
N SER A 406 11.89 9.71 13.10
CA SER A 406 11.39 10.37 14.32
C SER A 406 9.88 10.32 14.49
N GLY A 407 9.11 10.09 13.41
CA GLY A 407 7.65 10.14 13.44
C GLY A 407 7.07 11.52 13.82
N ASN A 408 7.91 12.57 13.86
CA ASN A 408 7.54 13.89 14.37
C ASN A 408 6.44 14.59 13.54
N ILE A 409 6.35 14.31 12.25
CA ILE A 409 5.34 14.90 11.36
C ILE A 409 3.92 14.51 11.78
N ALA A 410 3.76 13.34 12.40
CA ALA A 410 2.46 12.82 12.83
C ALA A 410 2.01 13.30 14.24
N VAL A 411 2.75 14.22 14.87
CA VAL A 411 2.38 14.79 16.18
C VAL A 411 1.65 16.10 15.97
N PHE A 412 0.48 16.27 16.60
CA PHE A 412 -0.34 17.47 16.46
C PHE A 412 0.22 18.66 17.22
N ASP A 413 -0.07 19.85 16.73
CA ASP A 413 0.38 21.10 17.33
C ASP A 413 -0.19 21.32 18.73
N HIS A 414 -1.40 20.81 19.02
CA HIS A 414 -1.99 20.92 20.36
C HIS A 414 -1.24 20.07 21.39
N ASP A 415 -0.64 18.93 20.99
CA ASP A 415 0.23 18.15 21.87
C ASP A 415 1.49 18.93 22.21
N VAL A 416 2.11 19.56 21.22
CA VAL A 416 3.30 20.41 21.44
C VAL A 416 2.95 21.56 22.41
N ARG A 417 1.80 22.21 22.23
CA ARG A 417 1.34 23.27 23.17
C ARG A 417 1.21 22.72 24.60
N ARG A 418 0.60 21.55 24.76
CA ARG A 418 0.42 20.92 26.08
C ARG A 418 1.76 20.63 26.78
N TYR A 419 2.75 20.14 26.04
CA TYR A 419 4.08 19.89 26.58
C TYR A 419 4.88 21.19 26.83
N ALA A 420 4.73 22.20 25.98
CA ALA A 420 5.31 23.51 26.20
C ALA A 420 4.77 24.18 27.47
N ASP A 421 3.45 24.09 27.72
CA ASP A 421 2.82 24.52 28.98
C ASP A 421 3.37 23.78 30.18
N PHE A 422 3.52 22.47 30.07
CA PHE A 422 4.07 21.63 31.15
C PHE A 422 5.51 22.05 31.51
N ILE A 423 6.35 22.24 30.50
CA ILE A 423 7.77 22.66 30.68
C ILE A 423 7.85 24.04 31.31
N ASP A 424 7.05 25.01 30.84
CA ASP A 424 7.03 26.38 31.41
C ASP A 424 6.57 26.38 32.88
N ARG A 425 5.52 25.60 33.22
CA ARG A 425 5.06 25.44 34.62
C ARG A 425 6.11 24.79 35.49
N LEU A 426 6.72 23.70 35.02
CA LEU A 426 7.77 23.01 35.75
C LEU A 426 8.95 23.93 36.09
N GLY A 427 9.35 24.77 35.13
CA GLY A 427 10.38 25.80 35.35
C GLY A 427 9.98 26.83 36.41
N ARG A 428 8.73 27.31 36.37
CA ARG A 428 8.21 28.28 37.37
C ARG A 428 8.13 27.71 38.80
N GLU A 429 7.90 26.41 38.92
CA GLU A 429 7.86 25.72 40.22
C GLU A 429 9.25 25.34 40.75
N GLY A 430 10.32 25.76 40.06
CA GLY A 430 11.71 25.57 40.52
C GLY A 430 12.32 24.21 40.19
N HIS A 431 11.68 23.42 39.31
CA HIS A 431 12.16 22.12 38.88
C HIS A 431 12.98 22.17 37.59
N GLY A 432 13.71 23.26 37.36
CA GLY A 432 14.58 23.44 36.20
C GLY A 432 14.99 24.90 35.97
N ASP A 433 15.58 25.18 34.80
CA ASP A 433 15.90 26.56 34.39
C ASP A 433 14.63 27.25 33.85
N GLU A 434 13.99 28.05 34.72
CA GLU A 434 12.79 28.82 34.39
C GLU A 434 12.98 29.68 33.14
N LYS A 435 14.15 30.33 33.02
CA LYS A 435 14.41 31.26 31.92
C LYS A 435 14.45 30.56 30.55
N SER A 436 15.11 29.40 30.48
CA SER A 436 15.19 28.59 29.27
C SER A 436 13.84 27.96 28.92
N ALA A 437 13.12 27.41 29.94
CA ALA A 437 11.79 26.86 29.78
C ALA A 437 10.80 27.87 29.20
N ARG A 438 10.76 29.07 29.80
CA ARG A 438 9.89 30.17 29.34
C ARG A 438 10.26 30.66 27.94
N LYS A 439 11.56 30.75 27.61
CA LYS A 439 12.02 31.14 26.27
C LYS A 439 11.56 30.13 25.21
N LEU A 440 11.68 28.84 25.49
CA LEU A 440 11.23 27.79 24.60
C LEU A 440 9.71 27.84 24.37
N ALA A 441 8.93 27.86 25.45
CA ALA A 441 7.47 27.93 25.38
C ALA A 441 7.01 29.16 24.60
N LYS A 442 7.59 30.35 24.89
CA LYS A 442 7.27 31.56 24.14
C LYS A 442 7.55 31.43 22.66
N LYS A 443 8.71 30.84 22.27
CA LYS A 443 9.07 30.66 20.85
C LYS A 443 8.06 29.78 20.13
N ILE A 444 7.62 28.70 20.78
CA ILE A 444 6.60 27.80 20.27
C ILE A 444 5.27 28.51 20.08
N TYR A 445 4.80 29.28 21.08
CA TYR A 445 3.55 30.03 20.97
C TYR A 445 3.61 31.09 19.88
N ASP A 446 4.68 31.91 19.86
CA ASP A 446 4.87 32.94 18.84
C ASP A 446 4.89 32.36 17.40
N PHE A 447 5.33 31.10 17.25
CA PHE A 447 5.27 30.40 15.98
C PHE A 447 3.85 29.94 15.65
N PHE A 448 3.16 29.25 16.57
CA PHE A 448 1.81 28.74 16.32
C PHE A 448 0.76 29.84 16.12
N ASP A 449 0.97 31.04 16.70
CA ASP A 449 0.06 32.18 16.51
C ASP A 449 0.17 32.77 15.08
N ARG A 450 1.23 32.43 14.35
CA ARG A 450 1.49 32.92 12.98
C ARG A 450 1.47 31.80 11.93
N LYS A 451 1.53 30.54 12.37
CA LYS A 451 1.57 29.36 11.49
C LYS A 451 0.34 29.32 10.60
N LYS A 452 0.59 29.17 9.32
CA LYS A 452 -0.45 28.91 8.32
C LYS A 452 -0.49 27.42 7.98
N PRO A 453 -1.62 26.92 7.49
CA PRO A 453 -1.66 25.56 6.93
C PRO A 453 -0.55 25.37 5.89
N GLY A 454 0.22 24.27 6.02
CA GLY A 454 1.34 23.97 5.14
C GLY A 454 2.69 24.58 5.51
N ASP A 455 2.77 25.45 6.53
CA ASP A 455 4.07 25.94 7.02
C ASP A 455 4.87 24.79 7.66
N VAL A 456 6.16 24.72 7.34
CA VAL A 456 7.08 23.80 7.98
C VAL A 456 7.34 24.24 9.42
N ASP A 457 7.29 23.29 10.33
CA ASP A 457 7.55 23.55 11.75
C ASP A 457 8.98 24.05 11.97
N ILE A 458 9.13 24.97 12.93
CA ILE A 458 10.47 25.42 13.37
C ILE A 458 11.22 24.27 14.10
N PRO A 459 12.54 24.29 14.13
CA PRO A 459 13.35 23.23 14.75
C PRO A 459 12.92 22.86 16.17
N GLU A 460 12.55 23.84 16.99
CA GLU A 460 12.13 23.61 18.37
C GLU A 460 10.81 22.84 18.46
N VAL A 461 9.88 23.09 17.53
CA VAL A 461 8.62 22.34 17.43
C VAL A 461 8.88 20.91 16.98
N LEU A 462 9.72 20.73 15.94
CA LEU A 462 10.13 19.41 15.45
C LEU A 462 10.85 18.59 16.53
N ASP A 463 11.70 19.24 17.35
CA ASP A 463 12.39 18.58 18.46
C ASP A 463 11.41 18.14 19.56
N VAL A 464 10.47 18.99 19.95
CA VAL A 464 9.43 18.60 20.92
C VAL A 464 8.60 17.42 20.40
N LYS A 465 8.17 17.48 19.14
CA LYS A 465 7.43 16.38 18.49
C LYS A 465 8.24 15.07 18.49
N ARG A 466 9.53 15.13 18.15
CA ARG A 466 10.45 13.98 18.21
C ARG A 466 10.57 13.42 19.63
N ILE A 467 10.81 14.26 20.63
CA ILE A 467 10.96 13.83 22.04
C ILE A 467 9.69 13.15 22.54
N ILE A 468 8.51 13.67 22.18
CA ILE A 468 7.23 13.03 22.51
C ILE A 468 7.22 11.59 21.98
N ARG A 469 7.48 11.39 20.69
CA ARG A 469 7.49 10.07 20.04
C ARG A 469 8.54 9.12 20.65
N GLU A 470 9.75 9.62 20.91
CA GLU A 470 10.82 8.83 21.54
C GLU A 470 10.43 8.35 22.96
N THR A 471 9.83 9.25 23.75
CA THR A 471 9.36 8.92 25.10
C THR A 471 8.24 7.88 25.09
N GLU A 472 7.30 8.02 24.17
CA GLU A 472 6.21 7.08 23.96
C GLU A 472 6.73 5.71 23.54
N ALA A 473 7.68 5.66 22.58
CA ALA A 473 8.30 4.44 22.10
C ALA A 473 9.06 3.67 23.20
N ILE A 474 9.81 4.38 24.04
CA ILE A 474 10.47 3.77 25.23
C ILE A 474 9.42 3.15 26.14
N SER A 475 8.34 3.88 26.47
CA SER A 475 7.28 3.36 27.32
C SER A 475 6.56 2.16 26.70
N GLY A 476 6.45 2.13 25.36
CA GLY A 476 5.89 1.01 24.60
C GLY A 476 6.69 -0.26 24.76
N ILE A 477 8.01 -0.21 24.50
CA ILE A 477 8.89 -1.39 24.63
C ILE A 477 9.07 -1.84 26.07
N GLU A 478 9.09 -0.92 27.05
CA GLU A 478 9.11 -1.29 28.48
C GLU A 478 7.88 -2.10 28.86
N THR A 479 6.73 -1.79 28.30
CA THR A 479 5.48 -2.54 28.53
C THR A 479 5.59 -4.00 28.05
N VAL A 480 6.29 -4.28 26.96
CA VAL A 480 6.52 -5.66 26.49
C VAL A 480 7.75 -6.31 27.14
N GLY A 481 8.45 -5.60 28.02
CA GLY A 481 9.53 -6.14 28.86
C GLY A 481 10.95 -5.86 28.39
N LEU A 482 11.14 -4.94 27.44
CA LEU A 482 12.48 -4.46 27.02
C LEU A 482 12.87 -3.21 27.83
N PRO A 483 14.10 -3.08 28.32
CA PRO A 483 14.52 -1.86 29.02
C PRO A 483 14.72 -0.69 28.03
N ALA A 484 14.61 0.54 28.52
CA ALA A 484 14.80 1.77 27.71
C ALA A 484 16.12 1.79 26.93
N SER A 485 17.19 1.16 27.45
CA SER A 485 18.50 1.08 26.79
C SER A 485 18.50 0.25 25.48
N LYS A 486 17.42 -0.47 25.20
CA LYS A 486 17.23 -1.24 23.96
C LYS A 486 16.53 -0.46 22.85
N ALA A 487 16.09 0.77 23.12
CA ALA A 487 15.62 1.70 22.10
C ALA A 487 16.83 2.39 21.43
N ARG A 488 16.88 2.38 20.09
CA ARG A 488 17.85 3.08 19.27
C ARG A 488 17.13 3.98 18.29
N PHE A 489 17.30 5.29 18.39
CA PHE A 489 16.68 6.27 17.50
C PHE A 489 17.65 6.67 16.41
N LEU A 490 17.42 6.20 15.17
CA LEU A 490 18.33 6.41 14.05
C LEU A 490 18.11 7.77 13.39
N ASN A 491 16.88 8.27 13.41
CA ASN A 491 16.53 9.58 12.86
C ASN A 491 17.08 9.79 11.43
N LEU A 492 16.80 8.85 10.53
CA LEU A 492 17.36 8.83 9.17
C LEU A 492 17.11 10.16 8.43
N PRO A 493 18.13 10.73 7.78
CA PRO A 493 18.09 12.05 7.12
C PRO A 493 16.94 12.22 6.13
N PHE A 494 16.60 11.18 5.35
CA PHE A 494 15.54 11.24 4.34
C PHE A 494 14.19 11.70 4.91
N TYR A 495 13.94 11.43 6.19
CA TYR A 495 12.69 11.79 6.88
C TYR A 495 12.75 13.16 7.57
N GLN A 496 13.94 13.67 7.91
CA GLN A 496 14.14 14.85 8.74
C GLN A 496 13.91 16.18 7.99
N THR A 497 13.15 16.17 6.91
CA THR A 497 12.86 17.36 6.09
C THR A 497 11.88 18.33 6.76
N GLY A 498 11.13 17.89 7.77
CA GLY A 498 9.99 18.61 8.36
C GLY A 498 8.80 18.76 7.41
N LYS A 499 8.85 18.14 6.22
CA LYS A 499 7.81 18.16 5.20
C LYS A 499 7.13 16.79 5.13
N VAL A 500 5.89 16.76 4.63
CA VAL A 500 5.20 15.49 4.33
C VAL A 500 5.97 14.71 3.26
N ARG A 501 6.48 15.41 2.24
CA ARG A 501 7.33 14.81 1.22
C ARG A 501 8.73 14.53 1.78
N LYS A 502 9.15 13.28 1.72
CA LYS A 502 10.48 12.82 2.13
C LYS A 502 11.46 12.90 0.97
N ASP A 503 12.75 13.05 1.29
CA ASP A 503 13.82 12.93 0.32
C ASP A 503 14.03 11.44 -0.06
N PRO A 504 14.60 11.12 -1.23
CA PRO A 504 15.00 9.75 -1.54
C PRO A 504 16.05 9.23 -0.54
N ILE A 505 16.08 7.91 -0.34
CA ILE A 505 17.17 7.27 0.45
C ILE A 505 18.51 7.61 -0.16
N GLY A 506 19.44 8.04 0.69
CA GLY A 506 20.79 8.42 0.29
C GLY A 506 21.87 7.66 1.06
N PRO A 507 23.15 7.83 0.67
CA PRO A 507 24.28 7.15 1.32
C PRO A 507 24.39 7.41 2.82
N ALA A 508 23.91 8.57 3.31
CA ALA A 508 23.91 8.90 4.73
C ALA A 508 22.94 8.03 5.53
N ASP A 509 21.75 7.74 4.97
CA ASP A 509 20.77 6.86 5.58
C ASP A 509 21.31 5.44 5.70
N VAL A 510 21.87 4.91 4.60
CA VAL A 510 22.49 3.58 4.55
C VAL A 510 23.65 3.45 5.52
N ALA A 511 24.50 4.48 5.63
CA ALA A 511 25.66 4.48 6.55
C ALA A 511 25.25 4.37 8.03
N ILE A 512 24.14 5.00 8.43
CA ILE A 512 23.60 4.91 9.81
C ILE A 512 23.13 3.48 10.10
N VAL A 513 22.36 2.88 9.19
CA VAL A 513 21.87 1.50 9.34
C VAL A 513 23.03 0.52 9.35
N ARG A 514 24.01 0.70 8.45
CA ARG A 514 25.23 -0.11 8.41
C ARG A 514 25.99 -0.08 9.73
N ALA A 515 26.20 1.10 10.30
CA ALA A 515 26.90 1.26 11.57
C ALA A 515 26.21 0.47 12.70
N LEU A 516 24.89 0.46 12.74
CA LEU A 516 24.13 -0.32 13.71
C LEU A 516 24.30 -1.84 13.50
N LEU A 517 24.26 -2.30 12.24
CA LEU A 517 24.49 -3.71 11.89
C LEU A 517 25.91 -4.16 12.29
N GLU A 518 26.93 -3.32 12.05
CA GLU A 518 28.32 -3.58 12.44
C GLU A 518 28.51 -3.58 13.97
N GLU A 519 27.81 -2.69 14.70
CA GLU A 519 27.85 -2.60 16.17
C GLU A 519 27.26 -3.85 16.82
N ILE A 520 26.02 -4.23 16.43
CA ILE A 520 25.26 -5.28 17.11
C ILE A 520 25.64 -6.66 16.59
N GLN A 521 25.90 -6.78 15.29
CA GLN A 521 26.16 -8.06 14.62
C GLN A 521 24.99 -9.06 14.88
N PRO A 522 23.77 -8.77 14.37
CA PRO A 522 22.59 -9.56 14.67
C PRO A 522 22.62 -10.93 14.01
N ASP A 523 22.00 -11.92 14.68
CA ASP A 523 21.71 -13.23 14.11
C ASP A 523 20.39 -13.20 13.31
N LEU A 524 19.46 -12.33 13.71
CA LEU A 524 18.13 -12.18 13.17
C LEU A 524 17.73 -10.70 13.13
N ILE A 525 17.04 -10.30 12.06
CA ILE A 525 16.42 -8.99 11.98
C ILE A 525 14.94 -9.09 11.63
N PHE A 526 14.15 -8.17 12.18
CA PHE A 526 12.76 -7.93 11.77
C PHE A 526 12.71 -6.67 10.92
N VAL A 527 12.01 -6.73 9.79
CA VAL A 527 11.84 -5.61 8.86
C VAL A 527 10.37 -5.51 8.44
N ALA A 528 9.87 -4.31 8.23
CA ALA A 528 8.53 -4.11 7.72
C ALA A 528 8.41 -4.66 6.30
N GLY A 529 7.52 -5.63 6.09
CA GLY A 529 7.17 -6.21 4.80
C GLY A 529 5.91 -5.61 4.19
N ASP A 530 5.25 -4.70 4.90
CA ASP A 530 4.14 -3.92 4.36
C ASP A 530 4.69 -2.71 3.62
N LEU A 531 4.66 -2.78 2.29
CA LEU A 531 5.16 -1.73 1.40
C LEU A 531 4.02 -0.87 0.83
N SER A 532 2.80 -1.07 1.33
CA SER A 532 1.59 -0.39 0.85
C SER A 532 1.25 0.87 1.64
N ASP A 533 2.14 1.35 2.51
CA ASP A 533 1.92 2.60 3.23
C ASP A 533 1.81 3.78 2.23
N PRO A 534 0.79 4.65 2.37
CA PRO A 534 0.53 5.73 1.42
C PRO A 534 1.70 6.69 1.25
N HIS A 535 2.52 6.82 2.29
CA HIS A 535 3.64 7.75 2.35
C HIS A 535 4.97 7.16 1.90
N GLY A 536 5.03 5.85 1.62
CA GLY A 536 6.21 5.13 1.18
C GLY A 536 7.34 5.02 2.23
N THR A 537 7.11 5.41 3.49
CA THR A 537 8.14 5.41 4.54
C THR A 537 8.62 4.00 4.84
N HIS A 538 7.71 3.02 4.95
CA HIS A 538 8.07 1.62 5.21
C HIS A 538 8.94 1.04 4.10
N ARG A 539 8.59 1.32 2.84
CA ARG A 539 9.39 0.91 1.69
C ARG A 539 10.78 1.52 1.73
N MET A 540 10.88 2.85 1.94
CA MET A 540 12.16 3.54 2.01
C MET A 540 13.03 3.02 3.16
N CYS A 541 12.44 2.73 4.31
CA CYS A 541 13.13 2.11 5.43
C CYS A 541 13.66 0.71 5.06
N LYS A 542 12.86 -0.12 4.37
CA LYS A 542 13.30 -1.43 3.88
C LYS A 542 14.46 -1.29 2.89
N GLU A 543 14.36 -0.39 1.92
CA GLU A 543 15.44 -0.09 0.96
C GLU A 543 16.77 0.27 1.66
N ALA A 544 16.72 1.11 2.72
CA ALA A 544 17.91 1.46 3.49
C ALA A 544 18.53 0.26 4.23
N VAL A 545 17.67 -0.64 4.78
CA VAL A 545 18.13 -1.86 5.47
C VAL A 545 18.77 -2.83 4.47
N GLU A 546 18.12 -3.08 3.33
CA GLU A 546 18.63 -3.98 2.28
C GLU A 546 19.97 -3.50 1.73
N ALA A 547 20.08 -2.21 1.40
CA ALA A 547 21.34 -1.62 0.95
C ALA A 547 22.45 -1.77 1.99
N ALA A 548 22.15 -1.53 3.27
CA ALA A 548 23.12 -1.70 4.35
C ALA A 548 23.54 -3.17 4.55
N LEU A 549 22.60 -4.12 4.44
CA LEU A 549 22.90 -5.56 4.49
C LEU A 549 23.81 -5.98 3.34
N ASP A 550 23.60 -5.46 2.15
CA ASP A 550 24.44 -5.76 0.98
C ASP A 550 25.84 -5.17 1.13
N GLU A 551 25.99 -3.99 1.73
CA GLU A 551 27.30 -3.41 2.04
C GLU A 551 28.07 -4.22 3.09
N VAL A 552 27.40 -4.69 4.17
CA VAL A 552 28.05 -5.40 5.28
C VAL A 552 28.34 -6.87 4.93
N TYR A 553 27.36 -7.57 4.35
CA TYR A 553 27.42 -9.02 4.18
C TYR A 553 27.60 -9.46 2.72
N GLY A 554 27.47 -8.54 1.75
CA GLY A 554 27.50 -8.80 0.32
C GLY A 554 26.13 -9.19 -0.24
N MET A 555 25.92 -9.03 -1.55
CA MET A 555 24.67 -9.33 -2.22
C MET A 555 24.23 -10.77 -2.03
N ASN A 556 22.92 -10.98 -1.80
CA ASN A 556 22.33 -12.30 -1.68
C ASN A 556 22.43 -13.05 -3.02
N ARG A 557 23.09 -14.24 -3.05
CA ARG A 557 23.30 -15.01 -4.29
C ARG A 557 22.02 -15.61 -4.89
N SER A 558 20.90 -15.60 -4.17
CA SER A 558 19.62 -16.15 -4.63
C SER A 558 18.93 -15.29 -5.72
N GLU A 559 19.26 -14.02 -5.83
CA GLU A 559 18.66 -13.14 -6.86
C GLU A 559 19.40 -13.16 -8.22
N LYS A 560 20.54 -13.83 -8.35
CA LYS A 560 21.35 -13.90 -9.59
C LYS A 560 20.99 -15.03 -10.56
N GLN A 561 19.93 -15.79 -10.35
CA GLN A 561 19.48 -16.82 -11.30
C GLN A 561 18.17 -16.46 -12.01
N ALA A 562 18.18 -15.37 -12.76
CA ALA A 562 17.32 -15.26 -13.93
C ALA A 562 17.97 -16.06 -15.07
N PRO A 563 17.28 -16.94 -15.80
CA PRO A 563 17.90 -17.75 -16.83
C PRO A 563 18.24 -16.89 -18.06
N GLU A 564 19.53 -16.69 -18.30
CA GLU A 564 20.00 -16.31 -19.63
C GLU A 564 19.60 -17.39 -20.64
N ARG A 565 18.73 -17.04 -21.57
CA ARG A 565 18.44 -17.87 -22.74
C ARG A 565 19.64 -17.80 -23.68
N SER A 566 20.55 -18.77 -23.60
CA SER A 566 21.47 -19.08 -24.68
C SER A 566 20.96 -20.32 -25.43
N GLY A 567 20.50 -20.08 -26.66
CA GLY A 567 20.32 -21.19 -27.59
C GLY A 567 21.69 -21.70 -28.05
N GLY A 568 21.85 -23.03 -28.14
CA GLY A 568 23.05 -23.67 -28.71
C GLY A 568 22.89 -25.19 -28.67
N ALA A 569 22.90 -25.77 -29.84
CA ALA A 569 22.56 -27.14 -30.21
C ALA A 569 23.41 -28.22 -29.54
N ALA A 570 22.83 -29.42 -29.58
CA ALA A 570 23.31 -30.71 -29.15
C ALA A 570 24.69 -31.09 -29.62
N ASP A 571 25.45 -31.80 -28.79
CA ASP A 571 26.07 -33.04 -29.22
C ASP A 571 26.29 -34.00 -28.03
N GLY A 572 25.96 -35.24 -28.24
CA GLY A 572 26.00 -36.28 -27.23
C GLY A 572 27.37 -36.92 -27.05
N ARG A 573 27.71 -37.28 -25.82
CA ARG A 573 28.53 -38.49 -25.52
C ARG A 573 28.35 -38.83 -24.03
N THR A 574 27.91 -40.06 -23.84
CA THR A 574 27.93 -40.88 -22.61
C THR A 574 29.35 -41.14 -22.15
N GLU A 575 29.64 -40.93 -20.84
CA GLU A 575 30.66 -41.74 -20.14
C GLU A 575 30.30 -41.90 -18.65
N GLN A 576 30.55 -43.12 -18.18
CA GLN A 576 30.14 -43.72 -16.92
C GLN A 576 30.97 -43.25 -15.72
N ALA A 577 30.33 -43.29 -14.56
CA ALA A 577 30.93 -43.10 -13.24
C ALA A 577 31.97 -44.20 -12.88
N PRO A 578 32.84 -43.89 -11.89
CA PRO A 578 33.00 -44.90 -10.83
C PRO A 578 32.79 -44.34 -9.41
N GLU A 579 32.10 -45.15 -8.62
CA GLU A 579 32.04 -45.08 -7.16
C GLU A 579 33.40 -45.13 -6.50
N ARG A 580 33.64 -44.32 -5.47
CA ARG A 580 34.52 -44.69 -4.37
C ARG A 580 34.04 -44.10 -3.04
N SER A 581 33.88 -45.03 -2.14
CA SER A 581 33.65 -44.97 -0.71
C SER A 581 34.80 -44.31 0.06
N GLY A 582 34.44 -43.67 1.19
CA GLY A 582 35.26 -43.75 2.39
C GLY A 582 35.69 -42.42 3.03
N GLY A 583 35.30 -42.21 4.26
CA GLY A 583 36.11 -41.55 5.26
C GLY A 583 35.69 -40.18 5.75
N ALA A 584 34.88 -40.13 6.77
CA ALA A 584 34.72 -38.96 7.62
C ALA A 584 36.06 -38.55 8.25
N SER A 585 36.53 -37.35 7.98
CA SER A 585 37.48 -36.63 8.85
C SER A 585 37.04 -35.19 9.00
N ASN A 586 36.64 -34.91 10.21
CA ASN A 586 36.29 -33.61 10.73
C ASN A 586 37.54 -32.70 10.72
N LYS A 587 37.75 -31.90 9.67
CA LYS A 587 38.69 -30.80 9.67
C LYS A 587 37.89 -29.51 9.71
N LYS A 588 37.79 -28.91 10.90
CA LYS A 588 37.47 -27.48 11.05
C LYS A 588 38.47 -26.71 10.18
N SER A 589 38.05 -26.25 9.02
CA SER A 589 38.73 -25.22 8.28
C SER A 589 38.37 -23.89 8.93
N GLN A 590 39.34 -23.26 9.55
CA GLN A 590 39.36 -21.84 9.83
C GLN A 590 39.30 -21.13 8.46
N ALA A 591 38.10 -20.82 8.01
CA ALA A 591 37.89 -19.86 6.91
C ALA A 591 37.70 -18.49 7.53
N SER A 592 38.45 -17.53 7.04
CA SER A 592 38.43 -16.08 7.26
C SER A 592 37.06 -15.56 7.69
N GLY A 593 37.05 -14.79 8.80
CA GLY A 593 35.87 -14.26 9.50
C GLY A 593 35.00 -13.28 8.67
N ARG A 594 34.27 -13.80 7.71
CA ARG A 594 33.06 -13.12 7.22
C ARG A 594 31.91 -13.66 8.05
N GLN A 595 31.26 -12.74 8.75
CA GLN A 595 30.04 -13.02 9.50
C GLN A 595 28.93 -13.46 8.53
N SER A 596 28.10 -14.40 8.94
CA SER A 596 26.93 -14.79 8.14
C SER A 596 25.90 -13.67 8.12
N ARG A 597 25.25 -13.46 6.97
CA ARG A 597 24.10 -12.54 6.85
C ARG A 597 23.02 -12.98 7.85
N PRO A 598 22.41 -12.07 8.61
CA PRO A 598 21.33 -12.40 9.52
C PRO A 598 20.12 -12.95 8.76
N GLU A 599 19.33 -13.79 9.43
CA GLU A 599 18.01 -14.19 8.92
C GLU A 599 17.06 -12.96 8.96
N VAL A 600 16.26 -12.77 7.90
CA VAL A 600 15.35 -11.65 7.78
C VAL A 600 13.91 -12.13 7.95
N TRP A 601 13.22 -11.60 8.94
CA TRP A 601 11.81 -11.87 9.18
C TRP A 601 10.98 -10.63 8.88
N LEU A 602 10.04 -10.78 7.95
CA LEU A 602 9.12 -9.72 7.57
C LEU A 602 7.88 -9.76 8.43
N TYR A 603 7.53 -8.62 9.03
CA TYR A 603 6.25 -8.38 9.65
C TYR A 603 5.41 -7.44 8.79
N ARG A 604 4.09 -7.46 8.90
CA ARG A 604 3.24 -6.44 8.33
C ARG A 604 2.97 -5.34 9.33
N GLY A 605 2.84 -4.11 8.82
CA GLY A 605 2.62 -2.92 9.63
C GLY A 605 1.21 -2.83 10.20
N ALA A 606 0.83 -1.60 10.52
CA ALA A 606 -0.41 -1.27 11.20
C ALA A 606 -1.70 -1.71 10.50
N TRP A 607 -1.63 -1.92 9.18
CA TRP A 607 -2.82 -2.03 8.33
C TRP A 607 -3.39 -3.43 8.21
N GLN A 608 -2.54 -4.44 8.16
CA GLN A 608 -2.96 -5.82 7.90
C GLN A 608 -1.94 -6.84 8.42
N GLU A 609 -2.36 -8.11 8.50
CA GLU A 609 -1.51 -9.26 8.83
C GLU A 609 -1.18 -10.02 7.55
N TRP A 610 -0.12 -10.83 7.56
CA TRP A 610 0.14 -11.76 6.47
C TRP A 610 -0.99 -12.78 6.38
N PRO A 611 -1.55 -13.04 5.16
CA PRO A 611 -2.49 -14.13 4.97
C PRO A 611 -1.90 -15.46 5.46
N VAL A 612 -2.71 -16.32 6.07
CA VAL A 612 -2.24 -17.63 6.59
C VAL A 612 -1.65 -18.53 5.49
N THR A 613 -2.03 -18.28 4.24
CA THR A 613 -1.48 -18.97 3.06
C THR A 613 -0.06 -18.52 2.72
N GLU A 614 0.28 -17.27 2.94
CA GLU A 614 1.57 -16.64 2.60
C GLU A 614 2.55 -16.67 3.78
N ALA A 615 2.05 -16.54 5.01
CA ALA A 615 2.88 -16.58 6.20
C ALA A 615 3.77 -17.83 6.22
N THR A 616 5.06 -17.64 6.51
CA THR A 616 6.00 -18.75 6.76
C THR A 616 5.72 -19.38 8.11
N PHE A 617 5.39 -18.56 9.11
CA PHE A 617 4.97 -19.05 10.42
C PHE A 617 4.01 -18.08 11.11
N LEU A 618 3.29 -18.61 12.09
CA LEU A 618 2.24 -17.95 12.86
C LEU A 618 2.55 -18.06 14.35
N VAL A 619 2.44 -16.98 15.09
CA VAL A 619 2.74 -16.92 16.52
C VAL A 619 1.45 -16.72 17.31
N PRO A 620 0.97 -17.73 18.05
CA PRO A 620 -0.25 -17.60 18.84
C PRO A 620 -0.02 -16.69 20.06
N MET A 621 -1.02 -15.92 20.38
CA MET A 621 -1.08 -15.09 21.59
C MET A 621 -2.24 -15.51 22.47
N SER A 622 -2.01 -15.55 23.79
CA SER A 622 -3.05 -15.63 24.79
C SER A 622 -3.79 -14.29 24.94
N GLN A 623 -4.92 -14.29 25.65
CA GLN A 623 -5.65 -13.08 25.97
C GLN A 623 -4.78 -12.07 26.75
N GLU A 624 -3.94 -12.55 27.66
CA GLU A 624 -3.03 -11.72 28.45
C GLU A 624 -1.94 -11.08 27.57
N GLU A 625 -1.35 -11.83 26.66
CA GLU A 625 -0.33 -11.33 25.72
C GLU A 625 -0.91 -10.29 24.77
N LEU A 626 -2.12 -10.52 24.23
CA LEU A 626 -2.79 -9.53 23.39
C LEU A 626 -3.12 -8.26 24.20
N ARG A 627 -3.61 -8.40 25.44
CA ARG A 627 -3.85 -7.26 26.32
C ARG A 627 -2.58 -6.46 26.58
N LEU A 628 -1.46 -7.13 26.82
CA LEU A 628 -0.16 -6.48 27.01
C LEU A 628 0.28 -5.69 25.76
N LYS A 629 0.11 -6.29 24.58
CA LYS A 629 0.34 -5.61 23.29
C LYS A 629 -0.51 -4.35 23.16
N ILE A 630 -1.79 -4.43 23.46
CA ILE A 630 -2.69 -3.27 23.41
C ILE A 630 -2.28 -2.20 24.45
N GLN A 631 -1.84 -2.60 25.65
CA GLN A 631 -1.31 -1.66 26.63
C GLN A 631 -0.04 -0.94 26.15
N ALA A 632 0.82 -1.63 25.40
CA ALA A 632 1.99 -1.01 24.79
C ALA A 632 1.59 0.01 23.72
N ILE A 633 0.58 -0.30 22.88
CA ILE A 633 0.02 0.65 21.89
C ILE A 633 -0.53 1.90 22.59
N PHE A 634 -1.22 1.76 23.73
CA PHE A 634 -1.72 2.90 24.49
C PHE A 634 -0.64 3.83 25.09
N LYS A 635 0.64 3.43 25.06
CA LYS A 635 1.72 4.35 25.44
C LYS A 635 1.97 5.44 24.38
N HIS A 636 1.57 5.20 23.14
CA HIS A 636 1.68 6.15 22.03
C HIS A 636 0.48 7.12 22.01
N GLN A 637 0.39 7.98 23.03
CA GLN A 637 -0.74 8.88 23.27
C GLN A 637 -0.91 9.91 22.15
N SER A 638 0.19 10.37 21.52
CA SER A 638 0.17 11.32 20.40
C SER A 638 -0.44 10.72 19.12
N GLN A 639 -0.63 9.39 19.08
CA GLN A 639 -1.19 8.66 17.93
C GLN A 639 -2.57 8.07 18.20
N LYS A 640 -3.12 8.30 19.40
CA LYS A 640 -4.32 7.60 19.87
C LYS A 640 -5.60 8.04 19.17
N ASP A 641 -5.82 9.34 19.02
CA ASP A 641 -7.13 9.90 18.71
C ASP A 641 -7.31 10.32 17.24
N SER A 642 -6.24 10.31 16.42
CA SER A 642 -6.32 10.93 15.11
C SER A 642 -5.18 10.59 14.15
N ALA A 643 -4.60 9.39 14.25
CA ALA A 643 -3.76 8.97 13.14
C ALA A 643 -4.63 9.00 11.87
N PRO A 644 -4.29 9.82 10.87
CA PRO A 644 -5.04 9.91 9.63
C PRO A 644 -4.84 8.61 8.85
N PHE A 645 -5.53 7.56 9.29
CA PHE A 645 -5.48 6.28 8.61
C PHE A 645 -6.40 6.32 7.40
N PRO A 646 -5.88 6.09 6.20
CA PRO A 646 -6.71 6.03 5.02
C PRO A 646 -7.73 4.89 5.15
N GLY A 647 -9.03 5.20 5.06
CA GLY A 647 -10.10 4.21 5.02
C GLY A 647 -11.40 4.63 5.71
N SER A 648 -12.47 3.88 5.42
CA SER A 648 -13.79 4.05 6.01
C SER A 648 -13.95 3.39 7.40
N ASP A 649 -12.87 2.90 8.00
CA ASP A 649 -12.91 2.21 9.28
C ASP A 649 -12.83 3.21 10.42
N ASP A 650 -13.97 3.47 11.08
CA ASP A 650 -14.10 4.43 12.20
C ASP A 650 -13.58 3.89 13.55
N ARG A 651 -13.11 2.63 13.60
CA ARG A 651 -12.56 2.06 14.84
C ARG A 651 -11.25 2.73 15.20
N GLU A 652 -11.01 2.91 16.49
CA GLU A 652 -9.71 3.35 17.02
C GLU A 652 -8.60 2.37 16.60
N PHE A 653 -7.39 2.89 16.49
CA PHE A 653 -6.25 2.14 15.98
C PHE A 653 -6.00 0.81 16.71
N TRP A 654 -6.03 0.83 18.05
CA TRP A 654 -5.86 -0.38 18.86
C TRP A 654 -6.94 -1.44 18.60
N GLN A 655 -8.19 -1.01 18.30
CA GLN A 655 -9.29 -1.92 17.97
C GLN A 655 -9.05 -2.64 16.65
N ARG A 656 -8.46 -1.93 15.66
CA ARG A 656 -8.08 -2.55 14.39
C ARG A 656 -6.99 -3.59 14.58
N VAL A 657 -5.97 -3.30 15.39
CA VAL A 657 -4.88 -4.24 15.70
C VAL A 657 -5.42 -5.47 16.44
N GLU A 658 -6.28 -5.26 17.45
CA GLU A 658 -6.92 -6.35 18.17
C GLU A 658 -7.75 -7.24 17.24
N SER A 659 -8.63 -6.63 16.42
CA SER A 659 -9.45 -7.34 15.45
C SER A 659 -8.58 -8.13 14.47
N ARG A 660 -7.58 -7.51 13.88
CA ARG A 660 -6.67 -8.15 12.93
C ARG A 660 -6.03 -9.43 13.48
N ASN A 661 -5.47 -9.35 14.69
CA ASN A 661 -4.85 -10.52 15.30
C ASN A 661 -5.87 -11.61 15.68
N LYS A 662 -7.08 -11.22 16.09
CA LYS A 662 -8.19 -12.16 16.33
C LYS A 662 -8.72 -12.77 15.06
N ASP A 663 -8.86 -12.00 13.98
CA ASP A 663 -9.34 -12.46 12.69
C ASP A 663 -8.40 -13.48 12.06
N THR A 664 -7.08 -13.30 12.23
CA THR A 664 -6.08 -14.29 11.81
C THR A 664 -6.26 -15.62 12.56
N ALA A 665 -6.48 -15.59 13.87
CA ALA A 665 -6.78 -16.78 14.67
C ALA A 665 -8.11 -17.42 14.27
N ALA A 666 -9.17 -16.62 14.09
CA ALA A 666 -10.48 -17.09 13.68
C ALA A 666 -10.48 -17.71 12.27
N THR A 667 -9.57 -17.25 11.40
CA THR A 667 -9.39 -17.89 10.09
C THR A 667 -8.91 -19.33 10.24
N LEU A 668 -7.92 -19.58 11.10
CA LEU A 668 -7.44 -20.95 11.36
C LEU A 668 -8.52 -21.85 11.98
N ASP A 669 -9.34 -21.29 12.89
CA ASP A 669 -10.47 -22.02 13.47
C ASP A 669 -11.51 -22.41 12.42
N ARG A 670 -11.91 -21.49 11.53
CA ARG A 670 -12.82 -21.78 10.41
C ARG A 670 -12.26 -22.85 9.46
N LEU A 671 -10.95 -22.89 9.28
CA LEU A 671 -10.26 -23.91 8.47
C LEU A 671 -10.22 -25.27 9.19
N GLY A 672 -10.62 -25.35 10.46
CA GLY A 672 -10.68 -26.56 11.28
C GLY A 672 -9.40 -26.87 12.06
N LEU A 673 -8.45 -25.91 12.17
CA LEU A 673 -7.30 -26.03 13.04
C LEU A 673 -7.68 -25.71 14.50
N ALA A 674 -6.70 -25.86 15.43
CA ALA A 674 -6.93 -25.56 16.83
C ALA A 674 -7.31 -24.08 17.05
N GLU A 675 -8.24 -23.85 17.98
CA GLU A 675 -8.67 -22.53 18.39
C GLU A 675 -7.56 -21.79 19.14
N TYR A 676 -7.28 -20.56 18.73
CA TYR A 676 -6.35 -19.64 19.38
C TYR A 676 -7.06 -18.31 19.65
N PHE A 677 -6.61 -17.58 20.68
CA PHE A 677 -7.23 -16.30 21.01
C PHE A 677 -6.88 -15.20 20.02
N ALA A 678 -5.61 -15.13 19.60
CA ALA A 678 -5.09 -14.19 18.60
C ALA A 678 -3.79 -14.74 17.97
N MET A 679 -3.41 -14.19 16.81
CA MET A 679 -2.22 -14.60 16.07
C MET A 679 -1.49 -13.40 15.46
N GLU A 680 -0.17 -13.44 15.47
CA GLU A 680 0.72 -12.65 14.60
C GLU A 680 1.27 -13.52 13.50
N ALA A 681 1.51 -12.98 12.30
CA ALA A 681 2.00 -13.72 11.15
C ALA A 681 3.30 -13.12 10.60
N TYR A 682 4.22 -13.97 10.13
CA TYR A 682 5.55 -13.58 9.67
C TYR A 682 5.93 -14.33 8.40
N VAL A 683 6.74 -13.65 7.56
CA VAL A 683 7.39 -14.23 6.39
C VAL A 683 8.91 -14.22 6.62
N VAL A 684 9.60 -15.30 6.24
CA VAL A 684 11.07 -15.39 6.27
C VAL A 684 11.57 -15.20 4.85
N GLU A 685 12.47 -14.24 4.63
CA GLU A 685 13.18 -14.00 3.36
C GLU A 685 14.40 -14.89 3.17
#